data_7422aa7e9d67c58d79d95d5027a9e3c7
#
_entry.id   7422aa7e9d67c58d79d95d5027a9e3c7
#
_cell.length_a   1.000
_cell.length_b   1.000
_cell.length_c   1.000
_cell.angle_alpha   90.00
_cell.angle_beta   90.00
_cell.angle_gamma   90.00
#
_symmetry.space_group_name_H-M   'P 1'
#
loop_
_entity.id
_entity.type
_entity.pdbx_description
1 polymer ?
#
loop_
_entity_poly.entity_id
_entity_poly.type
_entity_poly.pdbx_seq_one_letter_code
_entity_poly.pdbx_strand_id
1 'polypeptide(L)'
;MRNKKTEKNPSIKWKDRVPAMLREVLSKRGDTDEILVHAEADLTNEGELRNLFLALTEKTLYFMVSRETNNEILFSGAGMPKYLPDEADIAEVYTYPVESLSDPKVLNQVVGGLLVITVDGEETWICRFSGAKMREITKLVRELSRLVGGDEEKAPKDVPMPGGGRGRGRGRGRGGRPGGDELACCPKCGMPYPEAGRQICPKCMEKSTVFVRVLKYFTEYKGRLAVMLLCILLSSAFNAIWPYISGTLLYDKVLGKDAEFAASAGFGGQFVVMLGLLVLCMIGVKVLQQVTGIIHGRMTAYMVPGVVCRIKNSVFEALQRLSIGFFNRRQTGSLMQRVNGDANEVTGFFIDGLPYLLFNVATIGISTGVMFSLDWRLALLAIVLLPPLFFISYYLMPKMWHAHGRRARTSRSLYSVLNDNFTGARVVKAFGQEATENVRFDRANNRLRDAEINIVKYRNIYHVAYSIGRELPVLLVWSFGAIIILQSDGAFSYGKLLTFVNYLNMLQGPMDFFSSVFQWWSNSMNAAQRVFEIVDANPEVVESEDPLQIDVKGGIELHDVSFGYEPNKPVLEHIDMDVKPGEMLGIVGRSGAGKSTLVNLISRLYDPDNGEIMLDGVNVKDISFASLRGAIAMVSQETYIFMGTIAENIAYARPDATREEIVRAAMAASAHSFICRLPDGYDTVIGTGGRSLSGGERQRLSIARAILADPKILVLDEATASVDTETERAIQDSLDQLVKGRTTISIAHRLSTLRNADRLIVLENGKVVERGTHTELVAQKGTYYKLLQLQSKALAMRGIGD
;
A
#
# COMPACT_ATOMS: atom_id res chain seq x y z
N MET A 1 13.37 7.17 59.82
CA MET A 1 12.82 8.19 58.90
C MET A 1 11.91 7.51 57.90
N ARG A 2 10.61 7.67 58.03
CA ARG A 2 9.57 6.98 57.22
C ARG A 2 9.35 7.70 55.92
N ASN A 3 9.65 7.04 54.80
CA ASN A 3 9.22 7.47 53.48
C ASN A 3 7.71 7.26 53.35
N LYS A 4 6.94 8.32 53.25
CA LYS A 4 5.55 8.30 52.80
C LYS A 4 5.53 8.04 51.31
N LYS A 5 5.30 6.81 50.90
CA LYS A 5 4.85 6.48 49.55
C LYS A 5 3.39 6.97 49.40
N THR A 6 3.20 8.06 48.70
CA THR A 6 1.89 8.44 48.19
C THR A 6 1.49 7.40 47.17
N GLU A 7 0.51 6.58 47.49
CA GLU A 7 -0.16 5.67 46.55
C GLU A 7 -0.81 6.47 45.44
N LYS A 8 -0.17 6.50 44.27
CA LYS A 8 -0.80 7.02 43.02
C LYS A 8 -1.73 5.96 42.49
N ASN A 9 -3.04 6.25 42.47
CA ASN A 9 -4.08 5.39 41.95
C ASN A 9 -3.85 5.14 40.42
N PRO A 10 -3.59 3.90 39.94
CA PRO A 10 -3.09 3.65 38.61
C PRO A 10 -4.17 3.61 37.50
N SER A 11 -5.41 3.96 37.82
CA SER A 11 -6.56 3.75 36.91
C SER A 11 -7.06 4.98 36.15
N ILE A 12 -6.53 6.18 36.42
CA ILE A 12 -6.98 7.41 35.74
C ILE A 12 -6.19 7.59 34.45
N LYS A 13 -6.87 7.52 33.31
CA LYS A 13 -6.26 7.74 31.98
C LYS A 13 -5.82 9.19 31.83
N TRP A 14 -4.71 9.43 31.10
CA TRP A 14 -4.23 10.78 30.77
C TRP A 14 -5.34 11.74 30.31
N LYS A 15 -6.22 11.28 29.43
CA LYS A 15 -7.36 12.06 28.91
C LYS A 15 -8.32 12.59 29.98
N ASP A 16 -8.32 11.94 31.15
CA ASP A 16 -9.22 12.33 32.27
C ASP A 16 -8.51 13.22 33.30
N ARG A 17 -7.17 13.31 33.24
CA ARG A 17 -6.36 14.12 34.19
C ARG A 17 -6.21 15.58 33.79
N VAL A 18 -6.00 15.86 32.48
CA VAL A 18 -5.90 17.24 31.99
C VAL A 18 -7.16 18.06 32.32
N PRO A 19 -8.37 17.55 32.04
CA PRO A 19 -9.60 18.25 32.43
C PRO A 19 -9.74 18.46 33.96
N ALA A 20 -9.26 17.51 34.76
CA ALA A 20 -9.31 17.66 36.25
C ALA A 20 -8.35 18.77 36.75
N MET A 21 -7.12 18.82 36.23
CA MET A 21 -6.17 19.89 36.50
C MET A 21 -6.71 21.24 36.06
N LEU A 22 -7.24 21.35 34.86
CA LEU A 22 -7.80 22.60 34.34
C LEU A 22 -8.94 23.10 35.24
N ARG A 23 -9.86 22.23 35.69
CA ARG A 23 -10.93 22.56 36.62
C ARG A 23 -10.37 23.07 37.98
N GLU A 24 -9.31 22.46 38.47
CA GLU A 24 -8.68 22.89 39.73
C GLU A 24 -8.09 24.30 39.61
N VAL A 25 -7.39 24.57 38.49
CA VAL A 25 -6.82 25.91 38.22
C VAL A 25 -7.90 26.97 38.05
N LEU A 26 -9.00 26.65 37.36
CA LEU A 26 -10.12 27.56 37.14
C LEU A 26 -10.88 27.84 38.46
N SER A 27 -11.15 26.81 39.26
CA SER A 27 -11.85 26.96 40.54
C SER A 27 -11.12 27.86 41.52
N LYS A 28 -9.79 27.81 41.58
CA LYS A 28 -8.95 28.69 42.41
C LYS A 28 -8.96 30.14 41.96
N ARG A 29 -9.33 30.39 40.70
CA ARG A 29 -9.49 31.76 40.16
C ARG A 29 -10.93 32.27 40.26
N GLY A 30 -11.79 31.51 40.92
CA GLY A 30 -13.19 31.88 41.08
C GLY A 30 -14.12 31.60 39.92
N ASP A 31 -13.63 30.89 38.89
CA ASP A 31 -14.46 30.43 37.79
C ASP A 31 -14.93 28.99 38.04
N THR A 32 -16.24 28.82 38.09
CA THR A 32 -16.91 27.51 38.30
C THR A 32 -17.65 27.05 37.07
N ASP A 33 -17.54 27.77 35.93
CA ASP A 33 -18.22 27.46 34.70
C ASP A 33 -17.71 26.11 34.13
N GLU A 34 -18.56 25.38 33.42
CA GLU A 34 -18.19 24.09 32.83
C GLU A 34 -17.26 24.29 31.65
N ILE A 35 -16.19 23.50 31.57
CA ILE A 35 -15.26 23.48 30.43
C ILE A 35 -15.94 22.80 29.26
N LEU A 36 -16.33 23.54 28.22
CA LEU A 36 -16.96 23.04 27.02
C LEU A 36 -15.98 22.22 26.17
N VAL A 37 -14.80 22.78 25.93
CA VAL A 37 -13.73 22.12 25.18
C VAL A 37 -12.37 22.51 25.74
N HIS A 38 -11.43 21.55 25.73
CA HIS A 38 -10.02 21.81 26.03
C HIS A 38 -9.16 21.32 24.86
N ALA A 39 -8.01 21.95 24.67
CA ALA A 39 -7.00 21.56 23.71
C ALA A 39 -5.61 21.73 24.29
N GLU A 40 -4.66 20.98 23.77
CA GLU A 40 -3.24 21.11 24.11
C GLU A 40 -2.48 21.64 22.89
N ALA A 41 -1.50 22.51 23.13
CA ALA A 41 -0.53 22.94 22.14
C ALA A 41 0.89 22.65 22.67
N ASP A 42 1.86 22.64 21.81
CA ASP A 42 3.22 22.19 22.11
C ASP A 42 4.32 23.18 21.72
N LEU A 43 3.94 24.34 21.16
CA LEU A 43 4.87 25.37 20.72
C LEU A 43 4.39 26.76 21.16
N THR A 44 5.30 27.55 21.73
CA THR A 44 5.04 28.99 21.98
C THR A 44 5.02 29.79 20.66
N ASN A 45 4.60 31.02 20.71
CA ASN A 45 4.65 31.92 19.54
C ASN A 45 6.08 32.12 19.01
N GLU A 46 7.07 32.01 19.86
CA GLU A 46 8.49 32.10 19.55
C GLU A 46 9.07 30.79 18.99
N GLY A 47 8.27 29.70 19.00
CA GLY A 47 8.66 28.37 18.49
C GLY A 47 9.36 27.49 19.50
N GLU A 48 9.39 27.88 20.79
CA GLU A 48 9.89 27.02 21.86
C GLU A 48 8.93 25.89 22.19
N LEU A 49 9.46 24.69 22.47
CA LEU A 49 8.67 23.56 22.90
C LEU A 49 8.25 23.73 24.37
N ARG A 50 6.96 23.95 24.58
CA ARG A 50 6.34 24.01 25.91
C ARG A 50 4.98 23.33 25.91
N ASN A 51 4.56 22.83 27.06
CA ASN A 51 3.19 22.38 27.24
C ASN A 51 2.28 23.60 27.41
N LEU A 52 1.35 23.74 26.50
CA LEU A 52 0.36 24.80 26.50
C LEU A 52 -1.02 24.18 26.61
N PHE A 53 -1.88 24.75 27.46
CA PHE A 53 -3.24 24.25 27.62
C PHE A 53 -4.24 25.35 27.31
N LEU A 54 -5.27 25.01 26.53
CA LEU A 54 -6.38 25.90 26.26
C LEU A 54 -7.66 25.29 26.85
N ALA A 55 -8.45 26.09 27.53
CA ALA A 55 -9.75 25.69 28.05
C ALA A 55 -10.79 26.76 27.67
N LEU A 56 -11.90 26.35 27.09
CA LEU A 56 -13.00 27.19 26.68
C LEU A 56 -14.20 26.92 27.60
N THR A 57 -14.68 27.98 28.25
CA THR A 57 -15.97 27.99 28.96
C THR A 57 -16.99 28.79 28.15
N GLU A 58 -18.23 28.93 28.60
CA GLU A 58 -19.25 29.72 27.90
C GLU A 58 -18.89 31.22 27.82
N LYS A 59 -18.09 31.73 28.79
CA LYS A 59 -17.79 33.16 28.90
C LYS A 59 -16.34 33.51 28.59
N THR A 60 -15.40 32.55 28.72
CA THR A 60 -13.98 32.88 28.73
C THR A 60 -13.15 31.80 28.05
N LEU A 61 -12.17 32.22 27.24
CA LEU A 61 -11.10 31.37 26.73
C LEU A 61 -9.87 31.54 27.61
N TYR A 62 -9.40 30.47 28.24
CA TYR A 62 -8.19 30.39 29.01
C TYR A 62 -7.04 29.82 28.22
N PHE A 63 -5.90 30.50 28.25
CA PHE A 63 -4.64 30.04 27.69
C PHE A 63 -3.58 29.96 28.80
N MET A 64 -3.02 28.78 29.00
CA MET A 64 -2.13 28.46 30.12
C MET A 64 -0.79 27.98 29.61
N VAL A 65 0.30 28.51 30.12
CA VAL A 65 1.67 28.18 29.74
C VAL A 65 2.36 27.42 30.89
N SER A 66 2.98 26.28 30.60
CA SER A 66 3.73 25.52 31.61
C SER A 66 5.11 26.14 31.91
N ARG A 67 5.64 25.87 33.12
CA ARG A 67 6.96 26.38 33.57
C ARG A 67 8.13 25.69 32.89
N GLU A 68 8.00 24.42 32.52
CA GLU A 68 9.10 23.61 31.98
C GLU A 68 9.01 23.36 30.50
N THR A 69 10.16 23.40 29.81
CA THR A 69 10.36 22.92 28.48
C THR A 69 10.29 21.39 28.46
N ASN A 70 9.37 20.82 27.71
CA ASN A 70 9.13 19.38 27.72
C ASN A 70 10.04 18.63 26.74
N ASN A 71 11.32 18.51 27.07
CA ASN A 71 12.29 17.72 26.29
C ASN A 71 12.01 16.19 26.33
N GLU A 72 11.22 15.69 27.28
CA GLU A 72 10.90 14.26 27.41
C GLU A 72 9.79 13.77 26.46
N ILE A 73 8.91 14.64 25.96
CA ILE A 73 7.82 14.24 25.04
C ILE A 73 8.33 13.84 23.67
N LEU A 74 9.41 14.44 23.19
CA LEU A 74 9.97 14.19 21.86
C LEU A 74 10.59 12.79 21.69
N PHE A 75 11.01 12.15 22.76
CA PHE A 75 11.77 10.89 22.73
C PHE A 75 11.06 9.68 23.29
N SER A 76 9.88 9.83 23.90
CA SER A 76 9.10 8.67 24.35
C SER A 76 8.27 8.08 23.20
N GLY A 77 8.88 7.23 22.37
CA GLY A 77 8.21 6.49 21.28
C GLY A 77 7.08 5.54 21.71
N ALA A 78 6.47 5.76 22.87
CA ALA A 78 5.46 4.90 23.48
C ALA A 78 4.10 5.56 23.73
N GLY A 79 3.85 6.79 23.31
CA GLY A 79 2.51 7.40 23.35
C GLY A 79 1.94 7.65 24.76
N MET A 80 2.77 7.60 25.81
CA MET A 80 2.42 8.07 27.14
C MET A 80 3.52 9.01 27.63
N PRO A 81 3.23 10.29 27.89
CA PRO A 81 4.19 11.17 28.52
C PRO A 81 4.53 10.62 29.91
N LYS A 82 5.81 10.59 30.24
CA LYS A 82 6.29 10.26 31.59
C LYS A 82 5.84 11.30 32.62
N TYR A 83 5.59 12.50 32.16
CA TYR A 83 5.17 13.66 32.93
C TYR A 83 3.65 13.76 32.96
N LEU A 84 3.10 13.93 34.12
CA LEU A 84 1.68 14.17 34.34
C LEU A 84 1.57 15.61 34.85
N PRO A 85 0.95 16.53 34.09
CA PRO A 85 0.86 17.93 34.54
C PRO A 85 0.11 18.05 35.85
N ASP A 86 0.66 18.88 36.70
CA ASP A 86 0.06 19.27 37.96
C ASP A 86 -0.14 20.79 37.96
N GLU A 87 -0.97 21.34 38.82
CA GLU A 87 -1.23 22.78 38.91
C GLU A 87 0.04 23.60 39.12
N ALA A 88 0.99 23.07 39.93
CA ALA A 88 2.28 23.70 40.22
C ALA A 88 3.14 23.96 38.96
N ASP A 89 2.82 23.28 37.84
CA ASP A 89 3.56 23.36 36.58
C ASP A 89 3.12 24.53 35.71
N ILE A 90 2.02 25.21 36.00
CA ILE A 90 1.51 26.36 35.25
C ILE A 90 2.24 27.63 35.69
N ALA A 91 2.91 28.30 34.74
CA ALA A 91 3.63 29.54 34.96
C ALA A 91 2.72 30.75 34.79
N GLU A 92 1.95 30.79 33.72
CA GLU A 92 1.16 31.93 33.30
C GLU A 92 -0.22 31.50 32.80
N VAL A 93 -1.23 32.31 33.11
CA VAL A 93 -2.60 32.08 32.62
C VAL A 93 -3.13 33.38 32.02
N TYR A 94 -3.41 33.36 30.75
CA TYR A 94 -4.07 34.44 30.02
C TYR A 94 -5.55 34.17 29.91
N THR A 95 -6.38 35.19 30.05
CA THR A 95 -7.84 35.10 30.04
C THR A 95 -8.40 36.04 28.98
N TYR A 96 -9.22 35.51 28.07
CA TYR A 96 -9.86 36.25 27.00
C TYR A 96 -11.38 36.10 27.14
N PRO A 97 -12.14 37.20 27.48
CA PRO A 97 -13.61 37.10 27.47
C PRO A 97 -14.15 36.77 26.09
N VAL A 98 -15.08 35.87 25.97
CA VAL A 98 -15.63 35.45 24.67
C VAL A 98 -16.28 36.60 23.92
N GLU A 99 -16.85 37.56 24.64
CA GLU A 99 -17.47 38.77 24.08
C GLU A 99 -16.50 39.68 23.34
N SER A 100 -15.20 39.69 23.71
CA SER A 100 -14.15 40.46 23.04
C SER A 100 -13.50 39.71 21.86
N LEU A 101 -13.86 38.44 21.62
CA LEU A 101 -13.26 37.59 20.58
C LEU A 101 -14.05 37.66 19.28
N SER A 102 -13.32 37.64 18.17
CA SER A 102 -13.92 37.54 16.83
C SER A 102 -12.97 36.79 15.88
N ASP A 103 -13.49 36.27 14.78
CA ASP A 103 -12.77 35.59 13.69
C ASP A 103 -11.67 34.59 14.12
N PRO A 104 -11.99 33.58 14.96
CA PRO A 104 -11.02 32.54 15.33
C PRO A 104 -10.64 31.67 14.13
N LYS A 105 -9.34 31.61 13.79
CA LYS A 105 -8.84 30.90 12.60
C LYS A 105 -7.55 30.14 12.89
N VAL A 106 -7.34 29.07 12.15
CA VAL A 106 -6.09 28.31 12.14
C VAL A 106 -5.36 28.61 10.83
N LEU A 107 -4.18 29.18 10.94
CA LEU A 107 -3.27 29.35 9.81
C LEU A 107 -2.37 28.12 9.71
N ASN A 108 -2.52 27.37 8.63
CA ASN A 108 -1.70 26.17 8.39
C ASN A 108 -0.25 26.58 8.08
N GLN A 109 0.71 25.95 8.76
CA GLN A 109 2.14 26.08 8.51
C GLN A 109 2.70 24.73 8.03
N VAL A 110 3.93 24.71 7.49
CA VAL A 110 4.56 23.53 6.87
C VAL A 110 4.59 22.30 7.80
N VAL A 111 4.70 22.49 9.11
CA VAL A 111 4.84 21.37 10.10
C VAL A 111 3.72 21.38 11.16
N GLY A 112 2.78 22.33 11.10
CA GLY A 112 1.74 22.47 12.12
C GLY A 112 0.79 23.60 11.79
N GLY A 113 0.35 24.33 12.81
CA GLY A 113 -0.53 25.50 12.66
C GLY A 113 -0.27 26.59 13.68
N LEU A 114 -0.86 27.75 13.43
CA LEU A 114 -0.89 28.90 14.30
C LEU A 114 -2.36 29.21 14.62
N LEU A 115 -2.73 29.27 15.89
CA LEU A 115 -4.04 29.72 16.32
C LEU A 115 -4.03 31.24 16.42
N VAL A 116 -4.88 31.87 15.65
CA VAL A 116 -5.05 33.33 15.59
C VAL A 116 -6.49 33.68 15.91
N ILE A 117 -6.68 34.66 16.76
CA ILE A 117 -8.00 35.17 17.17
C ILE A 117 -7.94 36.69 17.18
N THR A 118 -8.95 37.32 16.70
CA THR A 118 -9.08 38.80 16.85
C THR A 118 -9.64 39.13 18.21
N VAL A 119 -8.88 39.84 19.04
CA VAL A 119 -9.24 40.32 20.38
C VAL A 119 -9.39 41.84 20.32
N ASP A 120 -10.54 42.36 20.71
CA ASP A 120 -10.85 43.81 20.70
C ASP A 120 -10.53 44.50 19.34
N GLY A 121 -10.63 43.76 18.22
CA GLY A 121 -10.37 44.29 16.89
C GLY A 121 -8.92 44.13 16.42
N GLU A 122 -8.01 43.67 17.26
CA GLU A 122 -6.62 43.38 16.87
C GLU A 122 -6.37 41.88 16.71
N GLU A 123 -5.67 41.49 15.62
CA GLU A 123 -5.33 40.11 15.33
C GLU A 123 -4.22 39.62 16.29
N THR A 124 -4.56 38.71 17.20
CA THR A 124 -3.67 38.19 18.24
C THR A 124 -3.28 36.73 17.96
N TRP A 125 -2.00 36.44 18.00
CA TRP A 125 -1.45 35.09 17.90
C TRP A 125 -1.46 34.43 19.26
N ILE A 126 -2.29 33.38 19.42
CA ILE A 126 -2.45 32.71 20.72
C ILE A 126 -1.33 31.68 20.94
N CYS A 127 -1.19 30.70 20.05
CA CYS A 127 -0.14 29.68 20.15
C CYS A 127 0.15 29.03 18.79
N ARG A 128 1.39 28.51 18.66
CA ARG A 128 1.75 27.58 17.59
C ARG A 128 1.55 26.16 18.08
N PHE A 129 1.38 25.22 17.17
CA PHE A 129 1.22 23.80 17.51
C PHE A 129 1.67 22.90 16.36
N SER A 130 2.15 21.70 16.70
CA SER A 130 2.53 20.69 15.73
C SER A 130 1.31 20.04 15.07
N GLY A 131 1.50 19.39 13.93
CA GLY A 131 0.44 18.64 13.23
C GLY A 131 -0.27 17.60 14.10
N ALA A 132 0.40 17.08 15.12
CA ALA A 132 -0.18 16.13 16.09
C ALA A 132 -1.33 16.73 16.92
N LYS A 133 -1.31 18.05 17.17
CA LYS A 133 -2.32 18.77 17.96
C LYS A 133 -3.39 19.44 17.12
N MET A 134 -3.28 19.42 15.80
CA MET A 134 -4.20 20.05 14.84
C MET A 134 -5.66 19.70 15.12
N ARG A 135 -5.98 18.43 15.40
CA ARG A 135 -7.36 17.99 15.63
C ARG A 135 -7.99 18.60 16.88
N GLU A 136 -7.23 18.71 17.95
CA GLU A 136 -7.71 19.24 19.24
C GLU A 136 -7.95 20.75 19.11
N ILE A 137 -7.03 21.48 18.49
CA ILE A 137 -7.14 22.92 18.24
C ILE A 137 -8.28 23.22 17.25
N THR A 138 -8.42 22.46 16.17
CA THR A 138 -9.55 22.64 15.22
C THR A 138 -10.91 22.45 15.90
N LYS A 139 -11.00 21.50 16.84
CA LYS A 139 -12.22 21.29 17.63
C LYS A 139 -12.53 22.49 18.53
N LEU A 140 -11.50 23.05 19.18
CA LEU A 140 -11.63 24.22 20.02
C LEU A 140 -12.06 25.46 19.20
N VAL A 141 -11.43 25.69 18.03
CA VAL A 141 -11.78 26.80 17.12
C VAL A 141 -13.23 26.70 16.66
N ARG A 142 -13.74 25.49 16.37
CA ARG A 142 -15.13 25.30 15.96
C ARG A 142 -16.12 25.68 17.06
N GLU A 143 -15.88 25.25 18.29
CA GLU A 143 -16.75 25.61 19.42
C GLU A 143 -16.65 27.09 19.75
N LEU A 144 -15.46 27.69 19.66
CA LEU A 144 -15.26 29.12 19.81
C LEU A 144 -16.01 29.92 18.74
N SER A 145 -15.90 29.53 17.46
CA SER A 145 -16.64 30.16 16.35
C SER A 145 -18.17 30.11 16.56
N ARG A 146 -18.66 29.04 17.17
CA ARG A 146 -20.08 28.90 17.50
C ARG A 146 -20.53 29.86 18.59
N LEU A 147 -19.69 30.11 19.61
CA LEU A 147 -19.99 31.03 20.68
C LEU A 147 -19.91 32.51 20.24
N VAL A 148 -18.98 32.81 19.37
CA VAL A 148 -18.72 34.18 18.88
C VAL A 148 -19.70 34.59 17.75
N GLY A 149 -20.58 33.69 17.28
CA GLY A 149 -21.61 34.00 16.26
C GLY A 149 -21.06 34.11 14.83
N GLY A 150 -19.90 33.50 14.57
CA GLY A 150 -19.30 33.40 13.23
C GLY A 150 -20.02 32.36 12.34
N ASP A 151 -20.08 32.64 11.03
CA ASP A 151 -20.66 31.70 10.04
C ASP A 151 -20.01 30.33 10.11
N GLU A 152 -20.82 29.29 10.34
CA GLU A 152 -20.37 27.87 10.36
C GLU A 152 -19.66 27.43 9.06
N GLU A 153 -19.76 28.22 7.99
CA GLU A 153 -19.20 27.93 6.66
C GLU A 153 -17.69 28.17 6.57
N LYS A 154 -17.10 28.96 7.51
CA LYS A 154 -15.67 29.29 7.53
C LYS A 154 -14.84 28.42 8.49
N ALA A 155 -15.47 27.59 9.32
CA ALA A 155 -14.73 26.68 10.21
C ALA A 155 -14.04 25.57 9.41
N PRO A 156 -12.77 25.21 9.71
CA PRO A 156 -12.08 24.12 9.02
C PRO A 156 -12.85 22.80 9.15
N LYS A 157 -13.32 22.24 8.04
CA LYS A 157 -14.00 20.95 8.03
C LYS A 157 -13.01 19.86 8.44
N ASP A 158 -13.47 18.89 9.25
CA ASP A 158 -12.65 17.78 9.75
C ASP A 158 -11.86 17.10 8.63
N VAL A 159 -10.55 17.15 8.71
CA VAL A 159 -9.66 16.33 7.88
C VAL A 159 -9.79 14.87 8.34
N PRO A 160 -10.30 13.95 7.51
CA PRO A 160 -10.41 12.54 7.89
C PRO A 160 -9.04 11.89 7.97
N MET A 161 -8.60 11.53 9.16
CA MET A 161 -7.46 10.62 9.35
C MET A 161 -7.85 9.20 8.89
N PRO A 162 -6.97 8.45 8.24
CA PRO A 162 -7.24 7.07 7.86
C PRO A 162 -7.27 6.17 9.10
N GLY A 163 -8.42 5.66 9.46
CA GLY A 163 -8.59 4.57 10.40
C GLY A 163 -9.37 4.86 11.68
N GLY A 164 -10.69 4.90 11.62
CA GLY A 164 -11.56 4.86 12.80
C GLY A 164 -13.02 4.79 12.39
N GLY A 165 -13.67 3.64 12.62
CA GLY A 165 -14.98 3.34 12.07
C GLY A 165 -16.17 3.83 12.87
N ARG A 166 -17.26 3.92 12.12
CA ARG A 166 -18.70 3.84 12.43
C ARG A 166 -19.35 4.87 13.37
N GLY A 167 -20.09 5.78 12.75
CA GLY A 167 -21.26 6.42 13.31
C GLY A 167 -22.35 6.50 12.24
N ARG A 168 -23.52 5.89 12.48
CA ARG A 168 -24.72 5.98 11.64
C ARG A 168 -25.33 7.38 11.78
N GLY A 169 -25.58 8.05 10.67
CA GLY A 169 -26.39 9.27 10.62
C GLY A 169 -26.98 9.45 9.23
N ARG A 170 -28.30 9.30 9.11
CA ARG A 170 -29.10 9.65 7.93
C ARG A 170 -29.24 11.17 7.85
N GLY A 171 -28.99 11.76 6.69
CA GLY A 171 -29.33 13.15 6.38
C GLY A 171 -29.30 13.40 4.88
N ARG A 172 -30.48 13.62 4.28
CA ARG A 172 -30.69 14.08 2.89
C ARG A 172 -30.40 15.60 2.82
N GLY A 173 -29.68 16.06 1.80
CA GLY A 173 -29.58 17.48 1.47
C GLY A 173 -29.04 17.69 0.05
N ARG A 174 -29.79 18.43 -0.74
CA ARG A 174 -29.59 18.74 -2.18
C ARG A 174 -28.50 19.79 -2.44
N GLY A 175 -27.69 19.59 -3.47
CA GLY A 175 -27.42 20.51 -4.59
C GLY A 175 -26.69 21.83 -4.32
N GLY A 176 -25.44 21.96 -4.76
CA GLY A 176 -24.74 23.21 -5.01
C GLY A 176 -23.46 22.97 -5.86
N ARG A 177 -23.28 23.73 -6.92
CA ARG A 177 -22.25 23.63 -7.97
C ARG A 177 -20.93 24.33 -7.62
N PRO A 178 -19.86 24.17 -8.42
CA PRO A 178 -18.51 23.90 -7.94
C PRO A 178 -17.51 25.04 -8.16
N GLY A 179 -16.46 25.04 -7.35
CA GLY A 179 -15.26 25.85 -7.55
C GLY A 179 -14.20 25.48 -6.51
N GLY A 180 -13.09 24.88 -6.98
CA GLY A 180 -11.89 24.56 -6.20
C GLY A 180 -11.73 23.06 -5.94
N ASP A 181 -10.60 22.48 -6.38
CA ASP A 181 -10.29 21.05 -6.32
C ASP A 181 -10.37 20.45 -4.90
N GLU A 182 -11.59 20.17 -4.45
CA GLU A 182 -11.85 19.23 -3.37
C GLU A 182 -11.51 17.84 -3.90
N LEU A 183 -10.65 17.10 -3.20
CA LEU A 183 -10.46 15.65 -3.40
C LEU A 183 -11.84 15.02 -3.53
N ALA A 184 -12.24 14.67 -4.75
CA ALA A 184 -13.58 14.18 -5.03
C ALA A 184 -13.82 12.94 -4.17
N CYS A 185 -14.82 13.00 -3.30
CA CYS A 185 -15.21 11.91 -2.42
C CYS A 185 -16.28 11.05 -3.08
N CYS A 186 -16.26 9.75 -2.82
CA CYS A 186 -17.27 8.84 -3.32
C CYS A 186 -18.66 9.22 -2.80
N PRO A 187 -19.66 9.49 -3.68
CA PRO A 187 -21.00 9.92 -3.28
C PRO A 187 -21.77 8.86 -2.50
N LYS A 188 -21.35 7.56 -2.58
CA LYS A 188 -22.00 6.45 -1.85
C LYS A 188 -21.48 6.26 -0.43
N CYS A 189 -20.20 6.52 -0.14
CA CYS A 189 -19.62 6.20 1.17
C CYS A 189 -18.76 7.31 1.79
N GLY A 190 -18.61 8.47 1.13
CA GLY A 190 -17.81 9.59 1.62
C GLY A 190 -16.29 9.35 1.69
N MET A 191 -15.79 8.23 1.15
CA MET A 191 -14.34 7.96 1.13
C MET A 191 -13.69 8.77 0.00
N PRO A 192 -12.59 9.51 0.27
CA PRO A 192 -11.86 10.19 -0.79
C PRO A 192 -11.34 9.18 -1.81
N TYR A 193 -11.39 9.54 -3.08
CA TYR A 193 -10.81 8.69 -4.13
C TYR A 193 -9.29 8.62 -3.95
N PRO A 194 -8.66 7.46 -4.19
CA PRO A 194 -7.20 7.30 -4.02
C PRO A 194 -6.36 8.18 -4.92
N GLU A 195 -6.93 8.63 -6.04
CA GLU A 195 -6.27 9.48 -7.03
C GLU A 195 -7.22 10.60 -7.47
N ALA A 196 -6.71 11.84 -7.53
CA ALA A 196 -7.42 12.97 -8.11
C ALA A 196 -7.66 12.68 -9.61
N GLY A 197 -8.93 12.71 -10.03
CA GLY A 197 -9.32 12.42 -11.42
C GLY A 197 -9.90 11.03 -11.66
N ARG A 198 -9.76 10.08 -10.73
CA ARG A 198 -10.32 8.73 -10.85
C ARG A 198 -11.45 8.48 -9.85
N GLN A 199 -12.69 8.51 -10.33
CA GLN A 199 -13.89 8.34 -9.50
C GLN A 199 -14.22 6.86 -9.16
N ILE A 200 -13.19 6.02 -8.95
CA ILE A 200 -13.38 4.63 -8.55
C ILE A 200 -13.13 4.49 -7.05
N CYS A 201 -14.21 4.26 -6.31
CA CYS A 201 -14.15 4.04 -4.87
C CYS A 201 -13.81 2.57 -4.54
N PRO A 202 -12.69 2.27 -3.87
CA PRO A 202 -12.32 0.91 -3.50
C PRO A 202 -13.35 0.19 -2.63
N LYS A 203 -14.16 0.95 -1.89
CA LYS A 203 -15.19 0.41 -0.98
C LYS A 203 -16.54 0.17 -1.66
N CYS A 204 -16.85 0.95 -2.71
CA CYS A 204 -18.16 0.93 -3.36
C CYS A 204 -18.15 0.24 -4.73
N MET A 205 -16.98 -0.18 -5.21
CA MET A 205 -16.88 -0.96 -6.44
C MET A 205 -17.67 -2.28 -6.29
N GLU A 206 -18.52 -2.56 -7.23
CA GLU A 206 -19.35 -3.77 -7.21
C GLU A 206 -18.44 -5.00 -7.34
N LYS A 207 -18.37 -5.80 -6.28
CA LYS A 207 -17.56 -7.02 -6.25
C LYS A 207 -17.95 -8.02 -7.36
N SER A 208 -19.19 -7.96 -7.83
CA SER A 208 -19.69 -8.72 -8.97
C SER A 208 -18.95 -8.40 -10.27
N THR A 209 -18.68 -7.13 -10.55
CA THR A 209 -17.95 -6.68 -11.74
C THR A 209 -16.50 -7.17 -11.70
N VAL A 210 -15.85 -7.08 -10.53
CA VAL A 210 -14.48 -7.60 -10.33
C VAL A 210 -14.44 -9.12 -10.55
N PHE A 211 -15.42 -9.85 -9.99
CA PHE A 211 -15.52 -11.29 -10.17
C PHE A 211 -15.64 -11.71 -11.63
N VAL A 212 -16.54 -11.06 -12.40
CA VAL A 212 -16.72 -11.33 -13.82
C VAL A 212 -15.45 -11.03 -14.62
N ARG A 213 -14.73 -9.97 -14.27
CA ARG A 213 -13.43 -9.65 -14.90
C ARG A 213 -12.37 -10.73 -14.64
N VAL A 214 -12.27 -11.22 -13.41
CA VAL A 214 -11.36 -12.33 -13.11
C VAL A 214 -11.77 -13.58 -13.86
N LEU A 215 -13.07 -13.88 -13.95
CA LEU A 215 -13.57 -15.04 -14.69
C LEU A 215 -13.19 -15.00 -16.17
N LYS A 216 -13.05 -13.81 -16.78
CA LYS A 216 -12.58 -13.70 -18.18
C LYS A 216 -11.18 -14.30 -18.39
N TYR A 217 -10.29 -14.27 -17.42
CA TYR A 217 -8.97 -14.92 -17.54
C TYR A 217 -9.06 -16.46 -17.62
N PHE A 218 -10.18 -17.04 -17.17
CA PHE A 218 -10.43 -18.49 -17.26
C PHE A 218 -11.11 -18.90 -18.58
N THR A 219 -11.65 -17.96 -19.36
CA THR A 219 -12.43 -18.29 -20.57
C THR A 219 -11.64 -19.01 -21.65
N GLU A 220 -10.33 -18.85 -21.71
CA GLU A 220 -9.48 -19.57 -22.65
C GLU A 220 -9.31 -21.04 -22.31
N TYR A 221 -9.55 -21.39 -21.05
CA TYR A 221 -9.45 -22.77 -20.55
C TYR A 221 -10.81 -23.47 -20.45
N LYS A 222 -11.84 -23.05 -21.26
CA LYS A 222 -13.24 -23.54 -21.19
C LYS A 222 -13.33 -25.07 -21.14
N GLY A 223 -12.59 -25.77 -22.00
CA GLY A 223 -12.61 -27.24 -22.04
C GLY A 223 -12.08 -27.88 -20.76
N ARG A 224 -10.96 -27.35 -20.22
CA ARG A 224 -10.38 -27.84 -18.96
C ARG A 224 -11.28 -27.52 -17.77
N LEU A 225 -11.89 -26.34 -17.77
CA LEU A 225 -12.85 -25.94 -16.75
C LEU A 225 -14.09 -26.85 -16.75
N ALA A 226 -14.63 -27.18 -17.94
CA ALA A 226 -15.76 -28.10 -18.06
C ALA A 226 -15.43 -29.51 -17.55
N VAL A 227 -14.24 -30.07 -17.90
CA VAL A 227 -13.77 -31.36 -17.38
C VAL A 227 -13.60 -31.30 -15.85
N MET A 228 -13.04 -30.22 -15.32
CA MET A 228 -12.89 -30.00 -13.89
C MET A 228 -14.25 -30.02 -13.16
N LEU A 229 -15.23 -29.28 -13.65
CA LEU A 229 -16.59 -29.25 -13.11
C LEU A 229 -17.27 -30.63 -13.17
N LEU A 230 -17.12 -31.33 -14.27
CA LEU A 230 -17.63 -32.70 -14.41
C LEU A 230 -17.00 -33.65 -13.38
N CYS A 231 -15.67 -33.59 -13.21
CA CYS A 231 -14.96 -34.39 -12.21
C CYS A 231 -15.43 -34.08 -10.77
N ILE A 232 -15.74 -32.81 -10.46
CA ILE A 232 -16.30 -32.39 -9.17
C ILE A 232 -17.66 -33.04 -8.94
N LEU A 233 -18.56 -32.97 -9.91
CA LEU A 233 -19.91 -33.55 -9.82
C LEU A 233 -19.83 -35.07 -9.68
N LEU A 234 -19.01 -35.75 -10.48
CA LEU A 234 -18.77 -37.19 -10.38
C LEU A 234 -18.18 -37.59 -9.02
N SER A 235 -17.18 -36.84 -8.55
CA SER A 235 -16.57 -37.08 -7.24
C SER A 235 -17.58 -36.90 -6.11
N SER A 236 -18.46 -35.91 -6.19
CA SER A 236 -19.54 -35.71 -5.21
C SER A 236 -20.56 -36.87 -5.27
N ALA A 237 -20.92 -37.33 -6.45
CA ALA A 237 -21.81 -38.49 -6.61
C ALA A 237 -21.20 -39.78 -6.04
N PHE A 238 -19.94 -40.10 -6.37
CA PHE A 238 -19.24 -41.26 -5.82
C PHE A 238 -19.11 -41.18 -4.29
N ASN A 239 -18.84 -39.98 -3.77
CA ASN A 239 -18.77 -39.78 -2.32
C ASN A 239 -20.13 -40.05 -1.65
N ALA A 240 -21.22 -39.62 -2.29
CA ALA A 240 -22.59 -39.79 -1.78
C ALA A 240 -23.08 -41.26 -1.84
N ILE A 241 -22.59 -42.06 -2.75
CA ILE A 241 -22.94 -43.51 -2.86
C ILE A 241 -22.33 -44.29 -1.69
N TRP A 242 -21.18 -43.91 -1.17
CA TRP A 242 -20.45 -44.65 -0.15
C TRP A 242 -21.25 -44.95 1.14
N PRO A 243 -21.95 -43.99 1.79
CA PRO A 243 -22.73 -44.26 2.98
C PRO A 243 -23.84 -45.31 2.74
N TYR A 244 -24.47 -45.26 1.56
CA TYR A 244 -25.54 -46.19 1.20
C TYR A 244 -25.01 -47.60 1.04
N ILE A 245 -23.89 -47.78 0.35
CA ILE A 245 -23.26 -49.11 0.18
C ILE A 245 -22.78 -49.67 1.54
N SER A 246 -22.07 -48.86 2.32
CA SER A 246 -21.48 -49.30 3.58
C SER A 246 -22.49 -49.49 4.71
N GLY A 247 -23.63 -48.78 4.64
CA GLY A 247 -24.70 -48.93 5.62
C GLY A 247 -25.80 -49.90 5.16
N THR A 248 -26.74 -49.48 4.35
CA THR A 248 -27.91 -50.26 3.98
C THR A 248 -27.54 -51.53 3.22
N LEU A 249 -26.69 -51.50 2.17
CA LEU A 249 -26.39 -52.70 1.39
C LEU A 249 -25.56 -53.70 2.20
N LEU A 250 -24.52 -53.25 2.88
CA LEU A 250 -23.66 -54.16 3.65
C LEU A 250 -24.37 -54.70 4.88
N TYR A 251 -24.93 -53.87 5.73
CA TYR A 251 -25.49 -54.34 7.01
C TYR A 251 -26.86 -54.97 6.87
N ASP A 252 -27.81 -54.40 6.13
CA ASP A 252 -29.15 -54.94 6.05
C ASP A 252 -29.28 -56.05 5.05
N LYS A 253 -28.68 -55.89 3.86
CA LYS A 253 -28.88 -56.84 2.75
C LYS A 253 -27.93 -58.05 2.80
N VAL A 254 -26.60 -57.78 3.08
CA VAL A 254 -25.60 -58.86 3.06
C VAL A 254 -25.42 -59.48 4.43
N LEU A 255 -25.10 -58.69 5.46
CA LEU A 255 -24.87 -59.24 6.81
C LEU A 255 -26.18 -59.61 7.52
N GLY A 256 -27.27 -58.91 7.24
CA GLY A 256 -28.62 -59.25 7.70
C GLY A 256 -29.23 -60.47 7.02
N LYS A 257 -28.55 -61.09 6.03
CA LYS A 257 -28.97 -62.24 5.26
C LYS A 257 -30.40 -62.12 4.68
N ASP A 258 -30.68 -60.99 4.03
CA ASP A 258 -31.94 -60.74 3.36
C ASP A 258 -32.12 -61.72 2.18
N ALA A 259 -32.97 -62.72 2.36
CA ALA A 259 -33.18 -63.81 1.41
C ALA A 259 -33.92 -63.33 0.13
N GLU A 260 -34.82 -62.36 0.25
CA GLU A 260 -35.56 -61.78 -0.89
C GLU A 260 -34.61 -61.01 -1.80
N PHE A 261 -33.74 -60.20 -1.22
CA PHE A 261 -32.72 -59.44 -1.94
C PHE A 261 -31.69 -60.40 -2.58
N ALA A 262 -31.26 -61.45 -1.85
CA ALA A 262 -30.31 -62.41 -2.40
C ALA A 262 -30.92 -63.21 -3.58
N ALA A 263 -32.20 -63.56 -3.48
CA ALA A 263 -32.93 -64.24 -4.57
C ALA A 263 -33.12 -63.30 -5.79
N SER A 264 -33.53 -62.06 -5.55
CA SER A 264 -33.72 -61.07 -6.62
C SER A 264 -32.42 -60.70 -7.34
N ALA A 265 -31.31 -60.72 -6.62
CA ALA A 265 -29.98 -60.48 -7.16
C ALA A 265 -29.33 -61.72 -7.81
N GLY A 266 -30.01 -62.89 -7.82
CA GLY A 266 -29.56 -64.12 -8.48
C GLY A 266 -28.57 -64.95 -7.68
N PHE A 267 -28.35 -64.69 -6.38
CA PHE A 267 -27.32 -65.36 -5.58
C PHE A 267 -27.83 -66.51 -4.74
N GLY A 268 -29.15 -66.75 -4.70
CA GLY A 268 -29.72 -67.95 -4.09
C GLY A 268 -29.24 -68.24 -2.68
N GLY A 269 -28.94 -67.29 -1.84
CA GLY A 269 -28.44 -67.46 -0.45
C GLY A 269 -26.90 -67.51 -0.32
N GLN A 270 -26.12 -67.32 -1.38
CA GLN A 270 -24.65 -67.32 -1.33
C GLN A 270 -24.12 -65.93 -0.81
N PHE A 271 -24.36 -65.64 0.45
CA PHE A 271 -24.02 -64.34 1.06
C PHE A 271 -22.53 -63.99 1.06
N VAL A 272 -21.64 -65.01 1.09
CA VAL A 272 -20.19 -64.80 1.00
C VAL A 272 -19.76 -64.25 -0.38
N VAL A 273 -20.38 -64.79 -1.45
CA VAL A 273 -20.13 -64.33 -2.83
C VAL A 273 -20.66 -62.91 -2.99
N MET A 274 -21.84 -62.63 -2.44
CA MET A 274 -22.44 -61.29 -2.41
C MET A 274 -21.57 -60.29 -1.65
N LEU A 275 -21.00 -60.67 -0.51
CA LEU A 275 -20.05 -59.84 0.22
C LEU A 275 -18.80 -59.54 -0.61
N GLY A 276 -18.24 -60.57 -1.27
CA GLY A 276 -17.07 -60.38 -2.15
C GLY A 276 -17.33 -59.38 -3.28
N LEU A 277 -18.50 -59.49 -3.95
CA LEU A 277 -18.92 -58.56 -5.00
C LEU A 277 -19.16 -57.13 -4.46
N LEU A 278 -19.78 -57.01 -3.29
CA LEU A 278 -20.00 -55.73 -2.65
C LEU A 278 -18.68 -55.03 -2.30
N VAL A 279 -17.72 -55.78 -1.72
CA VAL A 279 -16.38 -55.24 -1.46
C VAL A 279 -15.67 -54.83 -2.75
N LEU A 280 -15.82 -55.60 -3.81
CA LEU A 280 -15.26 -55.27 -5.11
C LEU A 280 -15.90 -54.02 -5.69
N CYS A 281 -17.22 -53.83 -5.53
CA CYS A 281 -17.94 -52.59 -5.87
C CYS A 281 -17.44 -51.40 -5.04
N MET A 282 -17.25 -51.57 -3.72
CA MET A 282 -16.70 -50.55 -2.84
C MET A 282 -15.29 -50.12 -3.28
N ILE A 283 -14.43 -51.07 -3.63
CA ILE A 283 -13.09 -50.78 -4.20
C ILE A 283 -13.25 -50.00 -5.51
N GLY A 284 -14.14 -50.45 -6.40
CA GLY A 284 -14.41 -49.81 -7.69
C GLY A 284 -14.82 -48.36 -7.53
N VAL A 285 -15.75 -48.06 -6.60
CA VAL A 285 -16.16 -46.66 -6.29
C VAL A 285 -15.00 -45.83 -5.77
N LYS A 286 -14.16 -46.39 -4.91
CA LYS A 286 -12.97 -45.69 -4.41
C LYS A 286 -11.93 -45.42 -5.50
N VAL A 287 -11.70 -46.41 -6.39
CA VAL A 287 -10.80 -46.22 -7.54
C VAL A 287 -11.33 -45.13 -8.47
N LEU A 288 -12.64 -45.18 -8.79
CA LEU A 288 -13.25 -44.12 -9.64
C LEU A 288 -13.15 -42.75 -8.99
N GLN A 289 -13.36 -42.65 -7.68
CA GLN A 289 -13.19 -41.41 -6.92
C GLN A 289 -11.75 -40.88 -7.01
N GLN A 290 -10.74 -41.77 -6.90
CA GLN A 290 -9.34 -41.40 -7.04
C GLN A 290 -8.99 -40.97 -8.48
N VAL A 291 -9.50 -41.69 -9.47
CA VAL A 291 -9.29 -41.32 -10.89
C VAL A 291 -9.86 -39.94 -11.19
N THR A 292 -11.09 -39.65 -10.75
CA THR A 292 -11.70 -38.32 -10.92
C THR A 292 -10.91 -37.27 -10.19
N GLY A 293 -10.39 -37.54 -8.97
CA GLY A 293 -9.50 -36.66 -8.21
C GLY A 293 -8.18 -36.37 -8.93
N ILE A 294 -7.55 -37.37 -9.52
CA ILE A 294 -6.32 -37.22 -10.30
C ILE A 294 -6.56 -36.36 -11.56
N ILE A 295 -7.65 -36.63 -12.30
CA ILE A 295 -8.01 -35.83 -13.48
C ILE A 295 -8.28 -34.38 -13.09
N HIS A 296 -9.07 -34.15 -12.05
CA HIS A 296 -9.32 -32.84 -11.49
C HIS A 296 -8.03 -32.12 -11.14
N GLY A 297 -7.15 -32.74 -10.34
CA GLY A 297 -5.85 -32.18 -9.93
C GLY A 297 -4.96 -31.85 -11.12
N ARG A 298 -4.93 -32.72 -12.15
CA ARG A 298 -4.15 -32.48 -13.37
C ARG A 298 -4.70 -31.32 -14.18
N MET A 299 -6.02 -31.20 -14.34
CA MET A 299 -6.63 -30.06 -15.03
C MET A 299 -6.34 -28.75 -14.30
N THR A 300 -6.45 -28.73 -12.98
CA THR A 300 -6.12 -27.58 -12.13
C THR A 300 -4.64 -27.21 -12.28
N ALA A 301 -3.71 -28.17 -12.21
CA ALA A 301 -2.27 -27.93 -12.30
C ALA A 301 -1.83 -27.29 -13.62
N TYR A 302 -2.53 -27.59 -14.73
CA TYR A 302 -2.25 -26.94 -16.04
C TYR A 302 -2.94 -25.58 -16.22
N MET A 303 -4.10 -25.39 -15.62
CA MET A 303 -4.90 -24.16 -15.81
C MET A 303 -4.38 -23.02 -14.93
N VAL A 304 -4.13 -23.29 -13.66
CA VAL A 304 -3.84 -22.28 -12.65
C VAL A 304 -2.58 -21.47 -12.92
N PRO A 305 -1.41 -22.08 -13.16
CA PRO A 305 -0.20 -21.30 -13.45
C PRO A 305 -0.35 -20.45 -14.70
N GLY A 306 -1.13 -20.92 -15.70
CA GLY A 306 -1.41 -20.16 -16.90
C GLY A 306 -2.23 -18.89 -16.63
N VAL A 307 -3.26 -18.98 -15.78
CA VAL A 307 -4.07 -17.81 -15.36
C VAL A 307 -3.23 -16.85 -14.51
N VAL A 308 -2.46 -17.36 -13.55
CA VAL A 308 -1.55 -16.53 -12.72
C VAL A 308 -0.55 -15.77 -13.59
N CYS A 309 0.07 -16.46 -14.54
CA CYS A 309 1.03 -15.86 -15.46
C CYS A 309 0.40 -14.71 -16.26
N ARG A 310 -0.81 -14.89 -16.77
CA ARG A 310 -1.54 -13.83 -17.49
C ARG A 310 -1.86 -12.62 -16.64
N ILE A 311 -2.35 -12.85 -15.41
CA ILE A 311 -2.61 -11.74 -14.49
C ILE A 311 -1.31 -10.98 -14.22
N LYS A 312 -0.19 -11.68 -13.96
CA LYS A 312 1.11 -11.05 -13.76
C LYS A 312 1.58 -10.27 -14.99
N ASN A 313 1.43 -10.85 -16.19
CA ASN A 313 1.77 -10.16 -17.43
C ASN A 313 0.92 -8.90 -17.62
N SER A 314 -0.41 -8.99 -17.43
CA SER A 314 -1.30 -7.82 -17.54
C SER A 314 -0.94 -6.70 -16.56
N VAL A 315 -0.54 -7.05 -15.33
CA VAL A 315 -0.09 -6.07 -14.33
C VAL A 315 1.26 -5.47 -14.74
N PHE A 316 2.19 -6.30 -15.21
CA PHE A 316 3.51 -5.84 -15.60
C PHE A 316 3.45 -4.94 -16.85
N GLU A 317 2.67 -5.31 -17.87
CA GLU A 317 2.42 -4.49 -19.06
C GLU A 317 1.77 -3.14 -18.69
N ALA A 318 0.81 -3.16 -17.76
CA ALA A 318 0.21 -1.93 -17.26
C ALA A 318 1.24 -1.05 -16.55
N LEU A 319 2.09 -1.63 -15.68
CA LEU A 319 3.17 -0.89 -15.01
C LEU A 319 4.13 -0.25 -16.02
N GLN A 320 4.50 -0.95 -17.10
CA GLN A 320 5.41 -0.40 -18.12
C GLN A 320 4.80 0.81 -18.88
N ARG A 321 3.47 0.92 -18.94
CA ARG A 321 2.78 2.05 -19.57
C ARG A 321 2.63 3.26 -18.64
N LEU A 322 2.77 3.08 -17.33
CA LEU A 322 2.55 4.15 -16.35
C LEU A 322 3.72 5.14 -16.31
N SER A 323 3.39 6.40 -16.06
CA SER A 323 4.34 7.51 -15.95
C SER A 323 5.20 7.41 -14.69
N ILE A 324 6.37 8.06 -14.68
CA ILE A 324 7.31 8.05 -13.55
C ILE A 324 6.68 8.59 -12.26
N GLY A 325 5.72 9.51 -12.35
CA GLY A 325 4.96 10.04 -11.23
C GLY A 325 4.24 8.97 -10.41
N PHE A 326 3.75 7.91 -11.08
CA PHE A 326 3.13 6.77 -10.41
C PHE A 326 4.13 6.01 -9.51
N PHE A 327 5.37 5.82 -10.00
CA PHE A 327 6.42 5.11 -9.25
C PHE A 327 6.97 5.95 -8.09
N ASN A 328 7.13 7.26 -8.28
CA ASN A 328 7.62 8.16 -7.23
C ASN A 328 6.68 8.29 -6.04
N ARG A 329 5.35 8.14 -6.26
CA ARG A 329 4.34 8.19 -5.18
C ARG A 329 4.16 6.87 -4.46
N ARG A 330 4.78 5.76 -4.89
CA ARG A 330 4.56 4.41 -4.35
C ARG A 330 5.86 3.70 -4.03
N GLN A 331 5.86 2.95 -2.93
CA GLN A 331 7.02 2.13 -2.57
C GLN A 331 7.15 0.92 -3.50
N THR A 332 8.34 0.67 -4.01
CA THR A 332 8.66 -0.47 -4.90
C THR A 332 8.22 -1.82 -4.30
N GLY A 333 8.43 -2.03 -2.99
CA GLY A 333 7.99 -3.26 -2.30
C GLY A 333 6.48 -3.48 -2.36
N SER A 334 5.67 -2.41 -2.32
CA SER A 334 4.22 -2.48 -2.49
C SER A 334 3.83 -2.91 -3.91
N LEU A 335 4.52 -2.43 -4.93
CA LEU A 335 4.29 -2.82 -6.33
C LEU A 335 4.69 -4.28 -6.56
N MET A 336 5.83 -4.73 -6.03
CA MET A 336 6.25 -6.14 -6.09
C MET A 336 5.23 -7.07 -5.43
N GLN A 337 4.65 -6.68 -4.29
CA GLN A 337 3.59 -7.43 -3.64
C GLN A 337 2.34 -7.54 -4.52
N ARG A 338 1.98 -6.48 -5.25
CA ARG A 338 0.82 -6.51 -6.16
C ARG A 338 1.04 -7.43 -7.35
N VAL A 339 2.24 -7.43 -7.93
CA VAL A 339 2.58 -8.33 -9.06
C VAL A 339 2.64 -9.79 -8.63
N ASN A 340 3.29 -10.10 -7.51
CA ASN A 340 3.54 -11.49 -7.09
C ASN A 340 2.50 -12.00 -6.10
N GLY A 341 2.24 -11.27 -5.01
CA GLY A 341 1.36 -11.71 -3.94
C GLY A 341 -0.10 -11.65 -4.32
N ASP A 342 -0.56 -10.47 -4.76
CA ASP A 342 -1.97 -10.27 -5.07
C ASP A 342 -2.43 -11.09 -6.28
N ALA A 343 -1.59 -11.29 -7.29
CA ALA A 343 -1.92 -12.15 -8.44
C ALA A 343 -2.19 -13.61 -8.02
N ASN A 344 -1.42 -14.13 -7.06
CA ASN A 344 -1.64 -15.46 -6.50
C ASN A 344 -2.91 -15.51 -5.63
N GLU A 345 -3.14 -14.49 -4.79
CA GLU A 345 -4.31 -14.38 -3.92
C GLU A 345 -5.62 -14.30 -4.73
N VAL A 346 -5.61 -13.61 -5.89
CA VAL A 346 -6.76 -13.54 -6.80
C VAL A 346 -7.19 -14.93 -7.24
N THR A 347 -6.25 -15.77 -7.61
CA THR A 347 -6.56 -17.12 -8.14
C THR A 347 -6.96 -18.11 -7.07
N GLY A 348 -6.57 -17.91 -5.82
CA GLY A 348 -6.81 -18.86 -4.71
C GLY A 348 -8.30 -19.22 -4.53
N PHE A 349 -9.20 -18.22 -4.58
CA PHE A 349 -10.64 -18.52 -4.49
C PHE A 349 -11.17 -19.30 -5.69
N PHE A 350 -10.66 -19.05 -6.89
CA PHE A 350 -11.11 -19.74 -8.10
C PHE A 350 -10.55 -21.16 -8.22
N ILE A 351 -9.43 -21.43 -7.57
CA ILE A 351 -8.77 -22.74 -7.56
C ILE A 351 -9.37 -23.65 -6.51
N ASP A 352 -9.40 -23.17 -5.29
CA ASP A 352 -9.81 -23.96 -4.13
C ASP A 352 -11.23 -23.59 -3.68
N GLY A 353 -11.59 -22.30 -3.66
CA GLY A 353 -12.86 -21.82 -3.15
C GLY A 353 -14.07 -22.23 -4.00
N LEU A 354 -14.07 -21.90 -5.27
CA LEU A 354 -15.23 -22.12 -6.16
C LEU A 354 -15.48 -23.61 -6.46
N PRO A 355 -14.46 -24.44 -6.80
CA PRO A 355 -14.66 -25.89 -6.97
C PRO A 355 -15.15 -26.58 -5.70
N TYR A 356 -14.55 -26.27 -4.54
CA TYR A 356 -15.00 -26.81 -3.27
C TYR A 356 -16.42 -26.32 -2.89
N LEU A 357 -16.78 -25.09 -3.24
CA LEU A 357 -18.14 -24.60 -3.05
C LEU A 357 -19.17 -25.45 -3.81
N LEU A 358 -18.89 -25.71 -5.10
CA LEU A 358 -19.75 -26.56 -5.94
C LEU A 358 -19.83 -28.00 -5.41
N PHE A 359 -18.68 -28.59 -5.03
CA PHE A 359 -18.61 -29.91 -4.42
C PHE A 359 -19.45 -29.98 -3.15
N ASN A 360 -19.30 -29.01 -2.24
CA ASN A 360 -20.00 -29.00 -0.97
C ASN A 360 -21.50 -28.76 -1.13
N VAL A 361 -21.91 -27.88 -2.07
CA VAL A 361 -23.34 -27.66 -2.39
C VAL A 361 -23.97 -28.93 -2.97
N ALA A 362 -23.30 -29.59 -3.89
CA ALA A 362 -23.75 -30.86 -4.45
C ALA A 362 -23.84 -31.96 -3.36
N THR A 363 -22.82 -32.07 -2.50
CA THR A 363 -22.80 -33.00 -1.38
C THR A 363 -23.95 -32.77 -0.41
N ILE A 364 -24.25 -31.53 -0.03
CA ILE A 364 -25.39 -31.17 0.83
C ILE A 364 -26.70 -31.58 0.15
N GLY A 365 -26.88 -31.20 -1.14
CA GLY A 365 -28.10 -31.48 -1.88
C GLY A 365 -28.38 -32.99 -2.00
N ILE A 366 -27.36 -33.79 -2.39
CA ILE A 366 -27.50 -35.24 -2.55
C ILE A 366 -27.71 -35.92 -1.18
N SER A 367 -26.89 -35.59 -0.17
CA SER A 367 -26.99 -36.20 1.16
C SER A 367 -28.34 -35.93 1.81
N THR A 368 -28.81 -34.67 1.74
CA THR A 368 -30.11 -34.25 2.26
C THR A 368 -31.25 -35.00 1.52
N GLY A 369 -31.21 -35.06 0.19
CA GLY A 369 -32.18 -35.76 -0.62
C GLY A 369 -32.27 -37.25 -0.25
N VAL A 370 -31.14 -37.96 -0.07
CA VAL A 370 -31.10 -39.34 0.36
C VAL A 370 -31.61 -39.51 1.79
N MET A 371 -31.27 -38.63 2.73
CA MET A 371 -31.77 -38.67 4.11
C MET A 371 -33.29 -38.54 4.15
N PHE A 372 -33.88 -37.64 3.36
CA PHE A 372 -35.37 -37.55 3.28
C PHE A 372 -36.01 -38.75 2.64
N SER A 373 -35.37 -39.45 1.72
CA SER A 373 -35.86 -40.67 1.11
C SER A 373 -35.80 -41.89 2.05
N LEU A 374 -34.84 -41.86 2.99
CA LEU A 374 -34.69 -42.95 3.99
C LEU A 374 -35.73 -42.83 5.13
N ASP A 375 -35.82 -41.70 5.77
CA ASP A 375 -36.81 -41.34 6.77
C ASP A 375 -36.91 -39.79 6.92
N TRP A 376 -38.05 -39.23 6.56
CA TRP A 376 -38.30 -37.80 6.62
C TRP A 376 -38.28 -37.22 8.04
N ARG A 377 -38.67 -38.00 9.06
CA ARG A 377 -38.77 -37.60 10.46
C ARG A 377 -37.38 -37.38 11.05
N LEU A 378 -36.48 -38.35 10.86
CA LEU A 378 -35.08 -38.24 11.27
C LEU A 378 -34.33 -37.16 10.47
N ALA A 379 -34.62 -37.02 9.17
CA ALA A 379 -34.04 -35.96 8.34
C ALA A 379 -34.42 -34.57 8.86
N LEU A 380 -35.70 -34.38 9.20
CA LEU A 380 -36.15 -33.12 9.76
C LEU A 380 -35.52 -32.81 11.12
N LEU A 381 -35.45 -33.82 12.00
CA LEU A 381 -34.76 -33.70 13.31
C LEU A 381 -33.28 -33.25 13.13
N ALA A 382 -32.57 -33.90 12.21
CA ALA A 382 -31.17 -33.61 11.94
C ALA A 382 -30.99 -32.17 11.40
N ILE A 383 -31.82 -31.75 10.44
CA ILE A 383 -31.74 -30.45 9.77
C ILE A 383 -32.16 -29.28 10.67
N VAL A 384 -33.17 -29.43 11.48
CA VAL A 384 -33.63 -28.38 12.41
C VAL A 384 -32.58 -27.98 13.43
N LEU A 385 -31.64 -28.86 13.72
CA LEU A 385 -30.50 -28.58 14.62
C LEU A 385 -29.31 -27.87 13.94
N LEU A 386 -29.30 -27.73 12.59
CA LEU A 386 -28.23 -27.01 11.87
C LEU A 386 -28.35 -25.48 11.97
N PRO A 387 -29.54 -24.83 11.91
CA PRO A 387 -29.66 -23.38 12.07
C PRO A 387 -29.01 -22.81 13.33
N PRO A 388 -29.08 -23.41 14.52
CA PRO A 388 -28.36 -22.96 15.72
C PRO A 388 -26.85 -22.78 15.51
N LEU A 389 -26.19 -23.65 14.73
CA LEU A 389 -24.79 -23.53 14.38
C LEU A 389 -24.52 -22.27 13.55
N PHE A 390 -25.44 -21.94 12.65
CA PHE A 390 -25.37 -20.73 11.86
C PHE A 390 -25.48 -19.47 12.73
N PHE A 391 -26.37 -19.49 13.73
CA PHE A 391 -26.51 -18.40 14.70
C PHE A 391 -25.27 -18.23 15.59
N ILE A 392 -24.65 -19.34 16.03
CA ILE A 392 -23.38 -19.31 16.78
C ILE A 392 -22.29 -18.63 15.93
N SER A 393 -22.17 -19.06 14.67
CA SER A 393 -21.22 -18.49 13.73
C SER A 393 -21.52 -17.00 13.48
N TYR A 394 -22.77 -16.63 13.23
CA TYR A 394 -23.18 -15.24 13.00
C TYR A 394 -22.85 -14.31 14.18
N TYR A 395 -22.99 -14.78 15.41
CA TYR A 395 -22.72 -13.99 16.61
C TYR A 395 -21.22 -13.90 16.97
N LEU A 396 -20.46 -14.99 16.82
CA LEU A 396 -19.06 -15.04 17.22
C LEU A 396 -18.09 -14.56 16.12
N MET A 397 -18.42 -14.76 14.84
CA MET A 397 -17.56 -14.42 13.72
C MET A 397 -17.16 -12.94 13.66
N PRO A 398 -18.06 -11.95 13.88
CA PRO A 398 -17.67 -10.54 13.91
C PRO A 398 -16.63 -10.23 15.00
N LYS A 399 -16.71 -10.88 16.17
CA LYS A 399 -15.76 -10.71 17.28
C LYS A 399 -14.39 -11.27 16.90
N MET A 400 -14.37 -12.44 16.26
CA MET A 400 -13.15 -13.03 15.70
C MET A 400 -12.51 -12.12 14.64
N TRP A 401 -13.31 -11.57 13.73
CA TRP A 401 -12.80 -10.66 12.69
C TRP A 401 -12.18 -9.39 13.28
N HIS A 402 -12.78 -8.82 14.31
CA HIS A 402 -12.19 -7.70 15.03
C HIS A 402 -10.84 -8.07 15.67
N ALA A 403 -10.75 -9.27 16.27
CA ALA A 403 -9.50 -9.77 16.86
C ALA A 403 -8.43 -10.01 15.77
N HIS A 404 -8.79 -10.64 14.65
CA HIS A 404 -7.90 -10.82 13.50
C HIS A 404 -7.44 -9.48 12.90
N GLY A 405 -8.33 -8.51 12.79
CA GLY A 405 -8.00 -7.16 12.35
C GLY A 405 -7.00 -6.46 13.29
N ARG A 406 -7.14 -6.65 14.60
CA ARG A 406 -6.17 -6.14 15.59
C ARG A 406 -4.80 -6.82 15.44
N ARG A 407 -4.77 -8.16 15.31
CA ARG A 407 -3.53 -8.92 15.05
C ARG A 407 -2.83 -8.42 13.79
N ALA A 408 -3.56 -8.24 12.68
CA ALA A 408 -3.00 -7.75 11.43
C ALA A 408 -2.38 -6.35 11.54
N ARG A 409 -2.97 -5.46 12.36
CA ARG A 409 -2.40 -4.13 12.63
C ARG A 409 -1.14 -4.21 13.47
N THR A 410 -1.14 -5.00 14.54
CA THR A 410 0.04 -5.18 15.41
C THR A 410 1.18 -5.89 14.69
N SER A 411 0.88 -6.86 13.84
CA SER A 411 1.86 -7.53 12.99
C SER A 411 2.54 -6.54 12.04
N ARG A 412 1.76 -5.69 11.35
CA ARG A 412 2.33 -4.63 10.48
C ARG A 412 3.22 -3.66 11.26
N SER A 413 2.82 -3.28 12.48
CA SER A 413 3.65 -2.43 13.35
C SER A 413 4.97 -3.11 13.73
N LEU A 414 4.98 -4.42 13.99
CA LEU A 414 6.20 -5.19 14.23
C LEU A 414 7.09 -5.23 12.99
N TYR A 415 6.52 -5.49 11.81
CA TYR A 415 7.28 -5.47 10.55
C TYR A 415 7.90 -4.10 10.26
N SER A 416 7.19 -3.00 10.59
CA SER A 416 7.76 -1.65 10.48
C SER A 416 8.99 -1.48 11.37
N VAL A 417 8.92 -1.92 12.64
CA VAL A 417 10.07 -1.85 13.58
C VAL A 417 11.25 -2.67 13.06
N LEU A 418 11.00 -3.87 12.51
CA LEU A 418 12.05 -4.72 11.93
C LEU A 418 12.69 -4.06 10.70
N ASN A 419 11.86 -3.52 9.79
CA ASN A 419 12.36 -2.86 8.60
C ASN A 419 13.21 -1.62 8.94
N ASP A 420 12.76 -0.79 9.88
CA ASP A 420 13.51 0.37 10.36
C ASP A 420 14.87 -0.06 10.93
N ASN A 421 14.86 -1.10 11.77
CA ASN A 421 16.07 -1.60 12.43
C ASN A 421 17.08 -2.18 11.41
N PHE A 422 16.62 -2.98 10.44
CA PHE A 422 17.51 -3.56 9.42
C PHE A 422 18.02 -2.49 8.43
N THR A 423 17.19 -1.56 8.04
CA THR A 423 17.60 -0.45 7.16
C THR A 423 18.58 0.48 7.88
N GLY A 424 18.31 0.76 9.18
CA GLY A 424 19.15 1.59 10.05
C GLY A 424 20.25 0.84 10.80
N ALA A 425 20.56 -0.43 10.47
CA ALA A 425 21.48 -1.28 11.25
C ALA A 425 22.85 -0.65 11.47
N ARG A 426 23.40 0.05 10.47
CA ARG A 426 24.66 0.77 10.61
C ARG A 426 24.60 1.87 11.67
N VAL A 427 23.48 2.59 11.75
CA VAL A 427 23.25 3.65 12.75
C VAL A 427 23.15 3.03 14.14
N VAL A 428 22.33 1.97 14.29
CA VAL A 428 22.19 1.24 15.56
C VAL A 428 23.55 0.78 16.08
N LYS A 429 24.38 0.19 15.20
CA LYS A 429 25.73 -0.28 15.53
C LYS A 429 26.70 0.85 15.84
N ALA A 430 26.67 1.93 15.05
CA ALA A 430 27.55 3.07 15.25
C ALA A 430 27.33 3.79 16.59
N PHE A 431 26.07 3.80 17.06
CA PHE A 431 25.70 4.45 18.33
C PHE A 431 25.54 3.49 19.52
N GLY A 432 25.79 2.18 19.34
CA GLY A 432 25.70 1.16 20.39
C GLY A 432 24.29 1.04 21.00
N GLN A 433 23.22 1.24 20.19
CA GLN A 433 21.84 1.28 20.66
C GLN A 433 21.10 -0.05 20.57
N GLU A 434 21.80 -1.18 20.50
CA GLU A 434 21.20 -2.51 20.37
C GLU A 434 20.23 -2.83 21.53
N ALA A 435 20.59 -2.43 22.74
CA ALA A 435 19.73 -2.66 23.90
C ALA A 435 18.41 -1.88 23.81
N THR A 436 18.45 -0.64 23.31
CA THR A 436 17.28 0.21 23.12
C THR A 436 16.36 -0.39 22.05
N GLU A 437 16.93 -0.84 20.92
CA GLU A 437 16.17 -1.46 19.84
C GLU A 437 15.59 -2.82 20.25
N ASN A 438 16.27 -3.62 21.05
CA ASN A 438 15.72 -4.85 21.63
C ASN A 438 14.47 -4.55 22.49
N VAL A 439 14.50 -3.54 23.32
CA VAL A 439 13.33 -3.12 24.12
C VAL A 439 12.19 -2.64 23.22
N ARG A 440 12.50 -1.92 22.13
CA ARG A 440 11.51 -1.48 21.13
C ARG A 440 10.85 -2.65 20.43
N PHE A 441 11.65 -3.64 20.02
CA PHE A 441 11.17 -4.88 19.41
C PHE A 441 10.30 -5.68 20.37
N ASP A 442 10.77 -5.92 21.61
CA ASP A 442 10.03 -6.69 22.63
C ASP A 442 8.66 -6.08 22.91
N ARG A 443 8.55 -4.75 22.98
CA ARG A 443 7.25 -4.07 23.16
C ARG A 443 6.29 -4.34 21.99
N ALA A 444 6.79 -4.29 20.75
CA ALA A 444 5.98 -4.55 19.57
C ALA A 444 5.58 -6.03 19.51
N ASN A 445 6.50 -6.93 19.80
CA ASN A 445 6.29 -8.38 19.81
C ASN A 445 5.31 -8.81 20.91
N ASN A 446 5.42 -8.23 22.12
CA ASN A 446 4.47 -8.49 23.19
C ASN A 446 3.04 -8.03 22.86
N ARG A 447 2.88 -6.89 22.14
CA ARG A 447 1.56 -6.46 21.63
C ARG A 447 0.97 -7.46 20.63
N LEU A 448 1.81 -8.03 19.78
CA LEU A 448 1.39 -9.07 18.83
C LEU A 448 0.97 -10.33 19.55
N ARG A 449 1.77 -10.80 20.53
CA ARG A 449 1.45 -11.93 21.41
C ARG A 449 0.08 -11.74 22.09
N ASP A 450 -0.16 -10.59 22.68
CA ASP A 450 -1.42 -10.31 23.38
C ASP A 450 -2.62 -10.28 22.40
N ALA A 451 -2.40 -9.80 21.18
CA ALA A 451 -3.42 -9.85 20.12
C ALA A 451 -3.71 -11.30 19.69
N GLU A 452 -2.70 -12.16 19.60
CA GLU A 452 -2.85 -13.59 19.28
C GLU A 452 -3.55 -14.37 20.39
N ILE A 453 -3.18 -14.14 21.66
CA ILE A 453 -3.88 -14.73 22.81
C ILE A 453 -5.37 -14.37 22.79
N ASN A 454 -5.69 -13.12 22.45
CA ASN A 454 -7.09 -12.70 22.37
C ASN A 454 -7.86 -13.42 21.25
N ILE A 455 -7.22 -13.73 20.12
CA ILE A 455 -7.83 -14.56 19.06
C ILE A 455 -8.10 -15.98 19.57
N VAL A 456 -7.12 -16.58 20.24
CA VAL A 456 -7.24 -17.95 20.78
C VAL A 456 -8.44 -18.04 21.72
N LYS A 457 -8.66 -17.03 22.56
CA LYS A 457 -9.82 -16.98 23.46
C LYS A 457 -11.15 -17.09 22.69
N TYR A 458 -11.37 -16.26 21.69
CA TYR A 458 -12.61 -16.31 20.89
C TYR A 458 -12.70 -17.57 20.04
N ARG A 459 -11.57 -18.04 19.49
CA ARG A 459 -11.49 -19.27 18.70
C ARG A 459 -11.88 -20.49 19.54
N ASN A 460 -11.38 -20.60 20.77
CA ASN A 460 -11.73 -21.71 21.65
C ASN A 460 -13.21 -21.73 22.03
N ILE A 461 -13.79 -20.57 22.35
CA ILE A 461 -15.24 -20.46 22.62
C ILE A 461 -16.05 -20.90 21.39
N TYR A 462 -15.65 -20.42 20.20
CA TYR A 462 -16.30 -20.81 18.94
C TYR A 462 -16.18 -22.32 18.71
N HIS A 463 -14.96 -22.87 18.87
CA HIS A 463 -14.69 -24.28 18.61
C HIS A 463 -15.51 -25.20 19.53
N VAL A 464 -15.57 -24.91 20.83
CA VAL A 464 -16.36 -25.70 21.78
C VAL A 464 -17.85 -25.62 21.45
N ALA A 465 -18.39 -24.40 21.27
CA ALA A 465 -19.81 -24.21 20.96
C ALA A 465 -20.20 -24.89 19.63
N TYR A 466 -19.32 -24.78 18.64
CA TYR A 466 -19.51 -25.38 17.32
C TYR A 466 -19.43 -26.91 17.36
N SER A 467 -18.45 -27.48 18.10
CA SER A 467 -18.33 -28.94 18.27
C SER A 467 -19.55 -29.55 18.94
N ILE A 468 -20.03 -28.93 20.03
CA ILE A 468 -21.24 -29.43 20.71
C ILE A 468 -22.43 -29.38 19.75
N GLY A 469 -22.61 -28.27 19.04
CA GLY A 469 -23.72 -28.13 18.10
C GLY A 469 -23.64 -29.07 16.90
N ARG A 470 -22.41 -29.51 16.52
CA ARG A 470 -22.19 -30.50 15.47
C ARG A 470 -22.47 -31.93 15.90
N GLU A 471 -22.08 -32.30 17.12
CA GLU A 471 -22.26 -33.68 17.64
C GLU A 471 -23.70 -33.93 18.13
N LEU A 472 -24.40 -32.88 18.57
CA LEU A 472 -25.75 -33.03 19.11
C LEU A 472 -26.75 -33.66 18.11
N PRO A 473 -26.82 -33.25 16.83
CA PRO A 473 -27.66 -33.92 15.83
C PRO A 473 -27.34 -35.42 15.68
N VAL A 474 -26.07 -35.78 15.70
CA VAL A 474 -25.63 -37.19 15.58
C VAL A 474 -26.13 -38.00 16.76
N LEU A 475 -25.97 -37.52 18.00
CA LEU A 475 -26.44 -38.17 19.22
C LEU A 475 -27.97 -38.33 19.25
N LEU A 476 -28.68 -37.30 18.82
CA LEU A 476 -30.15 -37.33 18.77
C LEU A 476 -30.65 -38.33 17.71
N VAL A 477 -30.02 -38.36 16.52
CA VAL A 477 -30.37 -39.30 15.47
C VAL A 477 -30.08 -40.75 15.93
N TRP A 478 -28.98 -40.99 16.63
CA TRP A 478 -28.72 -42.31 17.26
C TRP A 478 -29.82 -42.67 18.27
N SER A 479 -30.16 -41.76 19.18
CA SER A 479 -31.15 -42.03 20.24
C SER A 479 -32.56 -42.25 19.66
N PHE A 480 -33.06 -41.31 18.85
CA PHE A 480 -34.41 -41.47 18.25
C PHE A 480 -34.48 -42.55 17.21
N GLY A 481 -33.42 -42.77 16.41
CA GLY A 481 -33.33 -43.89 15.46
C GLY A 481 -33.32 -45.26 16.13
N ALA A 482 -32.63 -45.41 17.26
CA ALA A 482 -32.65 -46.61 18.07
C ALA A 482 -34.07 -46.88 18.65
N ILE A 483 -34.75 -45.84 19.14
CA ILE A 483 -36.14 -45.96 19.63
C ILE A 483 -37.05 -46.43 18.49
N ILE A 484 -36.93 -45.84 17.29
CA ILE A 484 -37.72 -46.27 16.12
C ILE A 484 -37.47 -47.72 15.77
N ILE A 485 -36.20 -48.21 15.79
CA ILE A 485 -35.85 -49.61 15.54
C ILE A 485 -36.51 -50.51 16.57
N LEU A 486 -36.48 -50.17 17.85
CA LEU A 486 -37.06 -50.96 18.93
C LEU A 486 -38.58 -51.00 18.91
N GLN A 487 -39.25 -49.96 18.36
CA GLN A 487 -40.71 -49.84 18.28
C GLN A 487 -41.29 -50.26 16.93
N SER A 488 -40.50 -50.33 15.87
CA SER A 488 -40.95 -50.75 14.56
C SER A 488 -40.69 -52.25 14.33
N ASP A 489 -41.69 -53.01 13.99
CA ASP A 489 -41.57 -54.45 13.62
C ASP A 489 -40.81 -54.59 12.28
N GLY A 490 -39.56 -54.15 12.23
CA GLY A 490 -38.66 -54.31 11.06
C GLY A 490 -38.73 -53.23 9.95
N ALA A 491 -39.61 -52.23 10.07
CA ALA A 491 -39.78 -51.21 9.05
C ALA A 491 -38.56 -50.27 8.90
N PHE A 492 -37.83 -50.04 10.02
CA PHE A 492 -36.58 -49.27 10.03
C PHE A 492 -35.44 -50.13 10.58
N SER A 493 -34.40 -50.35 9.77
CA SER A 493 -33.33 -51.28 10.08
C SER A 493 -32.08 -50.57 10.66
N TYR A 494 -31.21 -51.35 11.31
CA TYR A 494 -29.94 -50.86 11.83
C TYR A 494 -29.04 -50.27 10.70
N GLY A 495 -28.99 -50.91 9.52
CA GLY A 495 -28.19 -50.45 8.38
C GLY A 495 -28.75 -49.13 7.83
N LYS A 496 -30.06 -48.92 7.84
CA LYS A 496 -30.66 -47.61 7.50
C LYS A 496 -30.25 -46.50 8.48
N LEU A 497 -30.23 -46.81 9.79
CA LEU A 497 -29.76 -45.89 10.82
C LEU A 497 -28.25 -45.52 10.62
N LEU A 498 -27.42 -46.53 10.38
CA LEU A 498 -25.99 -46.34 10.14
C LEU A 498 -25.76 -45.49 8.86
N THR A 499 -26.51 -45.79 7.79
CA THR A 499 -26.49 -45.00 6.55
C THR A 499 -26.85 -43.53 6.83
N PHE A 500 -27.87 -43.31 7.62
CA PHE A 500 -28.35 -41.97 7.99
C PHE A 500 -27.26 -41.17 8.76
N VAL A 501 -26.66 -41.80 9.77
CA VAL A 501 -25.57 -41.21 10.55
C VAL A 501 -24.35 -40.91 9.68
N ASN A 502 -24.02 -41.80 8.74
CA ASN A 502 -22.90 -41.54 7.81
C ASN A 502 -23.18 -40.34 6.89
N TYR A 503 -24.40 -40.17 6.40
CA TYR A 503 -24.77 -38.97 5.65
C TYR A 503 -24.71 -37.70 6.52
N LEU A 504 -25.15 -37.79 7.77
CA LEU A 504 -25.07 -36.68 8.70
C LEU A 504 -23.61 -36.24 8.98
N ASN A 505 -22.73 -37.23 9.20
CA ASN A 505 -21.28 -36.99 9.33
C ASN A 505 -20.68 -36.41 8.05
N MET A 506 -21.16 -36.81 6.87
CA MET A 506 -20.70 -36.30 5.59
C MET A 506 -21.08 -34.79 5.40
N LEU A 507 -22.12 -34.27 6.06
CA LEU A 507 -22.48 -32.88 6.04
C LEU A 507 -21.56 -31.98 6.88
N GLN A 508 -20.73 -32.56 7.76
CA GLN A 508 -19.83 -31.78 8.63
C GLN A 508 -18.77 -31.02 7.83
N GLY A 509 -18.15 -31.67 6.83
CA GLY A 509 -17.14 -31.03 5.96
C GLY A 509 -17.65 -29.77 5.22
N PRO A 510 -18.78 -29.85 4.51
CA PRO A 510 -19.45 -28.69 3.94
C PRO A 510 -19.71 -27.56 4.93
N MET A 511 -20.14 -27.84 6.14
CA MET A 511 -20.41 -26.83 7.16
C MET A 511 -19.13 -26.08 7.60
N ASP A 512 -18.03 -26.82 7.81
CA ASP A 512 -16.73 -26.25 8.13
C ASP A 512 -16.21 -25.37 6.98
N PHE A 513 -16.43 -25.81 5.74
CA PHE A 513 -16.06 -25.05 4.55
C PHE A 513 -16.79 -23.72 4.43
N PHE A 514 -18.11 -23.67 4.68
CA PHE A 514 -18.88 -22.42 4.58
C PHE A 514 -18.43 -21.35 5.57
N SER A 515 -17.80 -21.73 6.67
CA SER A 515 -17.19 -20.77 7.60
C SER A 515 -15.96 -20.07 6.98
N SER A 516 -15.26 -20.71 6.08
CA SER A 516 -14.00 -20.26 5.46
C SER A 516 -14.18 -19.60 4.09
N VAL A 517 -15.18 -20.03 3.32
CA VAL A 517 -15.38 -19.58 1.92
C VAL A 517 -15.57 -18.07 1.80
N PHE A 518 -16.25 -17.45 2.76
CA PHE A 518 -16.47 -16.01 2.76
C PHE A 518 -15.16 -15.22 2.97
N GLN A 519 -14.26 -15.76 3.78
CA GLN A 519 -12.93 -15.18 3.97
C GLN A 519 -12.10 -15.28 2.68
N TRP A 520 -12.08 -16.43 2.04
CA TRP A 520 -11.39 -16.66 0.77
C TRP A 520 -11.93 -15.76 -0.34
N TRP A 521 -13.24 -15.67 -0.47
CA TRP A 521 -13.91 -14.72 -1.37
C TRP A 521 -13.47 -13.27 -1.11
N SER A 522 -13.50 -12.84 0.15
CA SER A 522 -13.15 -11.46 0.52
C SER A 522 -11.69 -11.14 0.22
N ASN A 523 -10.77 -12.06 0.55
CA ASN A 523 -9.34 -11.89 0.27
C ASN A 523 -9.07 -11.80 -1.22
N SER A 524 -9.60 -12.76 -2.00
CA SER A 524 -9.45 -12.80 -3.45
C SER A 524 -10.01 -11.55 -4.13
N MET A 525 -11.21 -11.09 -3.73
CA MET A 525 -11.80 -9.88 -4.30
C MET A 525 -11.02 -8.61 -3.94
N ASN A 526 -10.49 -8.53 -2.72
CA ASN A 526 -9.64 -7.40 -2.32
C ASN A 526 -8.29 -7.41 -3.08
N ALA A 527 -7.70 -8.57 -3.30
CA ALA A 527 -6.50 -8.71 -4.10
C ALA A 527 -6.76 -8.36 -5.58
N ALA A 528 -7.85 -8.88 -6.15
CA ALA A 528 -8.27 -8.56 -7.53
C ALA A 528 -8.49 -7.04 -7.72
N GLN A 529 -9.08 -6.38 -6.74
CA GLN A 529 -9.28 -4.94 -6.77
C GLN A 529 -7.95 -4.19 -6.84
N ARG A 530 -6.94 -4.59 -6.02
CA ARG A 530 -5.61 -3.97 -6.06
C ARG A 530 -4.88 -4.23 -7.38
N VAL A 531 -5.06 -5.43 -7.97
CA VAL A 531 -4.54 -5.77 -9.30
C VAL A 531 -5.17 -4.87 -10.37
N PHE A 532 -6.50 -4.77 -10.40
CA PHE A 532 -7.19 -3.94 -11.40
C PHE A 532 -6.98 -2.44 -11.20
N GLU A 533 -6.67 -2.00 -9.98
CA GLU A 533 -6.25 -0.62 -9.73
C GLU A 533 -4.99 -0.23 -10.52
N ILE A 534 -4.08 -1.19 -10.75
CA ILE A 534 -2.90 -0.96 -11.61
C ILE A 534 -3.25 -1.14 -13.09
N VAL A 535 -3.96 -2.24 -13.44
CA VAL A 535 -4.28 -2.56 -14.84
C VAL A 535 -5.09 -1.45 -15.50
N ASP A 536 -5.99 -0.82 -14.74
CA ASP A 536 -6.85 0.25 -15.21
C ASP A 536 -6.29 1.65 -14.93
N ALA A 537 -5.09 1.78 -14.36
CA ALA A 537 -4.48 3.08 -14.12
C ALA A 537 -4.15 3.76 -15.45
N ASN A 538 -4.56 5.02 -15.57
CA ASN A 538 -4.21 5.82 -16.73
C ASN A 538 -2.84 6.46 -16.51
N PRO A 539 -1.95 6.43 -17.52
CA PRO A 539 -0.70 7.17 -17.48
C PRO A 539 -0.97 8.69 -17.46
N GLU A 540 -0.18 9.43 -16.67
CA GLU A 540 -0.26 10.91 -16.63
C GLU A 540 0.28 11.52 -17.94
N VAL A 541 1.27 10.88 -18.56
CA VAL A 541 1.86 11.25 -19.85
C VAL A 541 1.43 10.21 -20.88
N VAL A 542 0.71 10.64 -21.89
CA VAL A 542 0.13 9.78 -22.95
C VAL A 542 0.70 10.19 -24.29
N GLU A 543 1.02 9.21 -25.15
CA GLU A 543 1.38 9.47 -26.53
C GLU A 543 0.15 9.93 -27.32
N SER A 544 0.33 10.86 -28.23
CA SER A 544 -0.75 11.32 -29.13
C SER A 544 -1.36 10.16 -29.92
N GLU A 545 -2.62 10.25 -30.32
CA GLU A 545 -3.26 9.24 -31.16
C GLU A 545 -2.64 9.17 -32.57
N ASP A 546 -2.08 10.28 -33.06
CA ASP A 546 -1.36 10.37 -34.33
C ASP A 546 0.04 11.00 -34.10
N PRO A 547 1.00 10.22 -33.55
CA PRO A 547 2.28 10.74 -33.13
C PRO A 547 3.19 11.00 -34.32
N LEU A 548 3.76 12.20 -34.38
CA LEU A 548 4.71 12.61 -35.40
C LEU A 548 6.06 11.92 -35.21
N GLN A 549 6.58 11.32 -36.28
CA GLN A 549 7.96 10.85 -36.30
C GLN A 549 8.83 11.95 -36.92
N ILE A 550 9.75 12.51 -36.12
CA ILE A 550 10.65 13.57 -36.55
C ILE A 550 12.11 13.14 -36.40
N ASP A 551 12.96 13.65 -37.28
CA ASP A 551 14.41 13.57 -37.13
C ASP A 551 14.89 14.79 -36.31
N VAL A 552 15.19 14.54 -35.04
CA VAL A 552 15.51 15.58 -34.06
C VAL A 552 16.88 16.18 -34.35
N LYS A 553 16.94 17.51 -34.47
CA LYS A 553 18.19 18.28 -34.62
C LYS A 553 18.71 18.78 -33.28
N GLY A 554 17.81 19.02 -32.32
CA GLY A 554 18.14 19.34 -30.94
C GLY A 554 17.82 20.77 -30.49
N GLY A 555 16.98 21.51 -31.23
CA GLY A 555 16.47 22.81 -30.75
C GLY A 555 15.38 22.61 -29.71
N ILE A 556 15.42 23.32 -28.58
CA ILE A 556 14.45 23.22 -27.49
C ILE A 556 13.92 24.61 -27.18
N GLU A 557 12.60 24.78 -27.11
CA GLU A 557 11.96 26.03 -26.73
C GLU A 557 10.87 25.76 -25.68
N LEU A 558 10.84 26.53 -24.63
CA LEU A 558 9.82 26.55 -23.58
C LEU A 558 9.09 27.85 -23.60
N HIS A 559 7.77 27.84 -23.64
CA HIS A 559 6.89 28.99 -23.66
C HIS A 559 5.96 28.99 -22.47
N ASP A 560 6.16 29.89 -21.53
CA ASP A 560 5.32 30.12 -20.32
C ASP A 560 5.09 28.85 -19.51
N VAL A 561 6.11 28.00 -19.34
CA VAL A 561 5.99 26.68 -18.72
C VAL A 561 5.89 26.81 -17.21
N SER A 562 4.80 26.23 -16.65
CA SER A 562 4.59 26.11 -15.20
C SER A 562 4.27 24.68 -14.84
N PHE A 563 4.78 24.22 -13.67
CA PHE A 563 4.62 22.82 -13.24
C PHE A 563 4.76 22.65 -11.73
N GLY A 564 3.95 21.73 -11.15
CA GLY A 564 4.05 21.27 -9.78
C GLY A 564 3.78 19.78 -9.63
N TYR A 565 4.53 19.07 -8.78
CA TYR A 565 4.28 17.64 -8.47
C TYR A 565 3.01 17.38 -7.66
N GLU A 566 2.54 18.40 -6.95
CA GLU A 566 1.31 18.38 -6.17
C GLU A 566 0.44 19.59 -6.58
N PRO A 567 -0.89 19.43 -6.62
CA PRO A 567 -1.79 20.56 -6.87
C PRO A 567 -1.51 21.72 -5.90
N ASN A 568 -1.51 22.95 -6.39
CA ASN A 568 -1.27 24.17 -5.61
C ASN A 568 0.13 24.31 -4.97
N LYS A 569 1.12 23.53 -5.43
CA LYS A 569 2.53 23.71 -5.05
C LYS A 569 3.39 23.83 -6.30
N PRO A 570 3.43 24.98 -6.95
CA PRO A 570 4.25 25.17 -8.13
C PRO A 570 5.74 25.01 -7.77
N VAL A 571 6.48 24.34 -8.64
CA VAL A 571 7.93 24.14 -8.56
C VAL A 571 8.62 24.97 -9.62
N LEU A 572 7.98 25.14 -10.76
CA LEU A 572 8.40 26.05 -11.85
C LEU A 572 7.21 26.96 -12.19
N GLU A 573 7.48 28.24 -12.38
CA GLU A 573 6.50 29.26 -12.72
C GLU A 573 6.99 30.13 -13.86
N HIS A 574 6.22 30.17 -14.96
CA HIS A 574 6.44 31.05 -16.09
C HIS A 574 7.87 30.96 -16.65
N ILE A 575 8.32 29.75 -17.02
CA ILE A 575 9.62 29.51 -17.59
C ILE A 575 9.56 29.71 -19.10
N ASP A 576 10.31 30.72 -19.58
CA ASP A 576 10.60 30.95 -21.00
C ASP A 576 12.07 30.66 -21.24
N MET A 577 12.40 29.80 -22.19
CA MET A 577 13.75 29.38 -22.50
C MET A 577 13.86 28.90 -23.93
N ASP A 578 14.98 29.21 -24.59
CA ASP A 578 15.37 28.64 -25.89
C ASP A 578 16.76 28.01 -25.83
N VAL A 579 16.99 26.92 -26.51
CA VAL A 579 18.32 26.28 -26.68
C VAL A 579 18.50 25.93 -28.14
N LYS A 580 19.60 26.39 -28.73
CA LYS A 580 19.89 26.13 -30.14
C LYS A 580 20.48 24.73 -30.33
N PRO A 581 20.29 24.12 -31.52
CA PRO A 581 20.97 22.87 -31.84
C PRO A 581 22.49 22.96 -31.66
N GLY A 582 23.07 22.04 -30.90
CA GLY A 582 24.51 22.01 -30.61
C GLY A 582 25.00 22.98 -29.50
N GLU A 583 24.10 23.76 -28.90
CA GLU A 583 24.41 24.63 -27.77
C GLU A 583 24.55 23.87 -26.46
N MET A 584 25.52 24.26 -25.63
CA MET A 584 25.66 23.83 -24.25
C MET A 584 25.03 24.84 -23.29
N LEU A 585 23.87 24.50 -22.71
CA LEU A 585 23.20 25.30 -21.70
C LEU A 585 23.50 24.78 -20.30
N GLY A 586 24.01 25.64 -19.43
CA GLY A 586 24.18 25.34 -18.00
C GLY A 586 23.03 25.86 -17.16
N ILE A 587 22.48 25.01 -16.27
CA ILE A 587 21.42 25.37 -15.31
C ILE A 587 22.03 25.48 -13.93
N VAL A 588 21.96 26.67 -13.33
CA VAL A 588 22.50 27.00 -12.02
C VAL A 588 21.36 27.39 -11.05
N GLY A 589 21.51 27.09 -9.78
CA GLY A 589 20.53 27.45 -8.74
C GLY A 589 20.74 26.67 -7.46
N ARG A 590 20.13 27.14 -6.36
CA ARG A 590 20.17 26.45 -5.07
C ARG A 590 19.49 25.09 -5.15
N SER A 591 19.77 24.20 -4.17
CA SER A 591 19.01 22.97 -4.03
C SER A 591 17.52 23.31 -3.87
N GLY A 592 16.65 22.59 -4.58
CA GLY A 592 15.20 22.84 -4.58
C GLY A 592 14.72 23.97 -5.52
N ALA A 593 15.60 24.60 -6.31
CA ALA A 593 15.22 25.69 -7.23
C ALA A 593 14.42 25.22 -8.47
N GLY A 594 14.26 23.90 -8.69
CA GLY A 594 13.51 23.36 -9.81
C GLY A 594 14.36 22.81 -10.97
N LYS A 595 15.70 22.75 -10.85
CA LYS A 595 16.62 22.32 -11.92
C LYS A 595 16.30 20.94 -12.49
N SER A 596 16.23 19.90 -11.65
CA SER A 596 15.92 18.53 -12.07
C SER A 596 14.49 18.42 -12.58
N THR A 597 13.57 19.24 -12.07
CA THR A 597 12.17 19.31 -12.56
C THR A 597 12.14 19.82 -13.99
N LEU A 598 12.89 20.87 -14.31
CA LEU A 598 12.98 21.43 -15.66
C LEU A 598 13.50 20.38 -16.67
N VAL A 599 14.52 19.63 -16.29
CA VAL A 599 15.08 18.53 -17.11
C VAL A 599 14.07 17.39 -17.30
N ASN A 600 13.33 17.03 -16.24
CA ASN A 600 12.29 16.01 -16.33
C ASN A 600 11.17 16.39 -17.30
N LEU A 601 10.82 17.68 -17.37
CA LEU A 601 9.84 18.21 -18.33
C LEU A 601 10.38 18.19 -19.77
N ILE A 602 11.62 18.61 -20.00
CA ILE A 602 12.28 18.57 -21.32
C ILE A 602 12.36 17.13 -21.83
N SER A 603 12.66 16.16 -20.93
CA SER A 603 12.69 14.73 -21.27
C SER A 603 11.28 14.10 -21.36
N ARG A 604 10.23 14.89 -21.19
CA ARG A 604 8.82 14.46 -21.16
C ARG A 604 8.57 13.26 -20.23
N LEU A 605 9.21 13.26 -19.05
CA LEU A 605 8.87 12.36 -17.96
C LEU A 605 7.60 12.81 -17.24
N TYR A 606 7.28 14.10 -17.35
CA TYR A 606 6.04 14.78 -16.94
C TYR A 606 5.62 15.74 -18.05
N ASP A 607 4.32 16.02 -18.15
CA ASP A 607 3.80 17.11 -18.99
C ASP A 607 3.62 18.37 -18.13
N PRO A 608 3.84 19.58 -18.68
CA PRO A 608 3.62 20.83 -17.95
C PRO A 608 2.14 21.05 -17.63
N ASP A 609 1.87 21.71 -16.47
CA ASP A 609 0.52 22.12 -16.07
C ASP A 609 -0.01 23.25 -16.95
N ASN A 610 0.87 24.22 -17.29
CA ASN A 610 0.60 25.33 -18.21
C ASN A 610 1.80 25.54 -19.13
N GLY A 611 1.54 26.17 -20.29
CA GLY A 611 2.56 26.43 -21.30
C GLY A 611 2.85 25.20 -22.18
N GLU A 612 3.86 25.34 -23.03
CA GLU A 612 4.25 24.28 -23.98
C GLU A 612 5.76 24.17 -24.13
N ILE A 613 6.21 22.98 -24.51
CA ILE A 613 7.60 22.66 -24.77
C ILE A 613 7.68 22.21 -26.23
N MET A 614 8.53 22.89 -27.00
CA MET A 614 8.75 22.62 -28.40
C MET A 614 10.12 21.97 -28.61
N LEU A 615 10.19 20.99 -29.48
CA LEU A 615 11.42 20.39 -29.95
C LEU A 615 11.51 20.56 -31.45
N ASP A 616 12.52 21.33 -31.91
CA ASP A 616 12.67 21.72 -33.31
C ASP A 616 11.40 22.34 -33.93
N GLY A 617 10.65 23.13 -33.14
CA GLY A 617 9.40 23.80 -33.57
C GLY A 617 8.14 22.91 -33.53
N VAL A 618 8.25 21.66 -33.02
CA VAL A 618 7.12 20.75 -32.84
C VAL A 618 6.84 20.52 -31.35
N ASN A 619 5.57 20.58 -30.93
CA ASN A 619 5.22 20.35 -29.54
C ASN A 619 5.59 18.92 -29.12
N VAL A 620 6.29 18.76 -27.98
CA VAL A 620 6.71 17.43 -27.51
C VAL A 620 5.54 16.48 -27.26
N LYS A 621 4.32 17.00 -27.06
CA LYS A 621 3.12 16.19 -26.88
C LYS A 621 2.70 15.47 -28.17
N ASP A 622 3.04 16.01 -29.32
CA ASP A 622 2.68 15.50 -30.64
C ASP A 622 3.76 14.57 -31.23
N ILE A 623 4.97 14.56 -30.63
CA ILE A 623 6.09 13.73 -31.07
C ILE A 623 5.95 12.31 -30.50
N SER A 624 6.27 11.30 -31.33
CA SER A 624 6.29 9.89 -30.89
C SER A 624 7.32 9.67 -29.79
N PHE A 625 6.98 8.82 -28.81
CA PHE A 625 7.92 8.46 -27.75
C PHE A 625 9.20 7.81 -28.28
N ALA A 626 9.11 7.09 -29.38
CA ALA A 626 10.28 6.47 -30.02
C ALA A 626 11.25 7.54 -30.53
N SER A 627 10.76 8.56 -31.26
CA SER A 627 11.59 9.68 -31.76
C SER A 627 12.17 10.51 -30.60
N LEU A 628 11.32 10.86 -29.63
CA LEU A 628 11.73 11.69 -28.49
C LEU A 628 12.79 11.01 -27.60
N ARG A 629 12.51 9.78 -27.17
CA ARG A 629 13.42 9.02 -26.29
C ARG A 629 14.68 8.52 -26.98
N GLY A 630 14.60 8.28 -28.31
CA GLY A 630 15.80 7.99 -29.12
C GLY A 630 16.72 9.18 -29.28
N ALA A 631 16.17 10.41 -29.25
CA ALA A 631 16.95 11.64 -29.41
C ALA A 631 17.57 12.16 -28.11
N ILE A 632 17.06 11.79 -26.94
CA ILE A 632 17.47 12.31 -25.63
C ILE A 632 18.14 11.21 -24.81
N ALA A 633 19.37 11.46 -24.31
CA ALA A 633 19.97 10.62 -23.29
C ALA A 633 20.25 11.41 -22.00
N MET A 634 20.10 10.77 -20.86
CA MET A 634 20.35 11.35 -19.54
C MET A 634 21.44 10.60 -18.81
N VAL A 635 22.44 11.33 -18.31
CA VAL A 635 23.42 10.85 -17.34
C VAL A 635 23.03 11.42 -15.97
N SER A 636 22.44 10.58 -15.14
CA SER A 636 21.92 10.97 -13.83
C SER A 636 22.99 10.91 -12.74
N GLN A 637 22.80 11.68 -11.67
CA GLN A 637 23.61 11.66 -10.46
C GLN A 637 23.65 10.26 -9.80
N GLU A 638 22.46 9.62 -9.66
CA GLU A 638 22.36 8.24 -9.18
C GLU A 638 22.29 7.29 -10.37
N THR A 639 23.41 6.63 -10.65
CA THR A 639 23.50 5.67 -11.75
C THR A 639 22.96 4.30 -11.33
N TYR A 640 21.91 3.85 -12.00
CA TYR A 640 21.36 2.51 -11.80
C TYR A 640 21.98 1.50 -12.77
N ILE A 641 22.47 0.37 -12.23
CA ILE A 641 23.00 -0.77 -12.98
C ILE A 641 22.04 -1.93 -12.81
N PHE A 642 21.57 -2.48 -13.92
CA PHE A 642 20.70 -3.66 -13.94
C PHE A 642 21.50 -4.92 -13.62
N MET A 643 20.82 -5.92 -13.05
CA MET A 643 21.36 -7.26 -12.92
C MET A 643 21.59 -7.85 -14.32
N GLY A 644 22.79 -8.28 -14.60
CA GLY A 644 23.20 -8.79 -15.90
C GLY A 644 24.68 -8.55 -16.15
N THR A 645 25.15 -8.82 -17.36
CA THR A 645 26.54 -8.59 -17.74
C THR A 645 26.84 -7.10 -17.93
N ILE A 646 28.12 -6.71 -17.88
CA ILE A 646 28.55 -5.36 -18.20
C ILE A 646 28.18 -4.99 -19.64
N ALA A 647 28.34 -5.93 -20.58
CA ALA A 647 28.00 -5.73 -21.99
C ALA A 647 26.49 -5.41 -22.15
N GLU A 648 25.60 -6.20 -21.51
CA GLU A 648 24.14 -5.94 -21.52
C GLU A 648 23.80 -4.59 -20.90
N ASN A 649 24.49 -4.20 -19.85
CA ASN A 649 24.29 -2.91 -19.21
C ASN A 649 24.69 -1.74 -20.11
N ILE A 650 25.77 -1.84 -20.86
CA ILE A 650 26.18 -0.81 -21.84
C ILE A 650 25.21 -0.80 -23.03
N ALA A 651 24.83 -1.98 -23.54
CA ALA A 651 23.93 -2.14 -24.68
C ALA A 651 22.45 -1.82 -24.35
N TYR A 652 22.11 -1.45 -23.11
CA TYR A 652 20.73 -1.25 -22.66
C TYR A 652 19.94 -0.25 -23.53
N ALA A 653 20.61 0.83 -24.00
CA ALA A 653 19.99 1.83 -24.87
C ALA A 653 19.89 1.38 -26.34
N ARG A 654 20.73 0.45 -26.78
CA ARG A 654 20.75 -0.13 -28.13
C ARG A 654 21.08 -1.62 -28.05
N PRO A 655 20.07 -2.47 -27.83
CA PRO A 655 20.27 -3.92 -27.63
C PRO A 655 20.93 -4.65 -28.80
N ASP A 656 20.76 -4.14 -30.02
CA ASP A 656 21.33 -4.70 -31.24
C ASP A 656 22.78 -4.29 -31.53
N ALA A 657 23.41 -3.55 -30.59
CA ALA A 657 24.78 -3.11 -30.77
C ALA A 657 25.79 -4.27 -30.82
N THR A 658 26.70 -4.22 -31.74
CA THR A 658 27.77 -5.22 -31.87
C THR A 658 28.76 -5.12 -30.68
N ARG A 659 29.49 -6.21 -30.42
CA ARG A 659 30.51 -6.23 -29.38
C ARG A 659 31.57 -5.15 -29.58
N GLU A 660 31.94 -4.86 -30.82
CA GLU A 660 32.92 -3.82 -31.17
C GLU A 660 32.40 -2.42 -30.82
N GLU A 661 31.12 -2.14 -31.05
CA GLU A 661 30.50 -0.86 -30.71
C GLU A 661 30.41 -0.68 -29.18
N ILE A 662 30.09 -1.73 -28.45
CA ILE A 662 30.07 -1.74 -26.97
C ILE A 662 31.48 -1.44 -26.44
N VAL A 663 32.51 -2.07 -26.98
CA VAL A 663 33.90 -1.85 -26.58
C VAL A 663 34.37 -0.43 -26.91
N ARG A 664 34.04 0.09 -28.12
CA ARG A 664 34.33 1.48 -28.51
C ARG A 664 33.67 2.49 -27.57
N ALA A 665 32.38 2.30 -27.23
CA ALA A 665 31.67 3.14 -26.28
C ALA A 665 32.30 3.08 -24.88
N ALA A 666 32.69 1.92 -24.42
CA ALA A 666 33.41 1.75 -23.15
C ALA A 666 34.79 2.40 -23.12
N MET A 667 35.53 2.37 -24.24
CA MET A 667 36.80 3.06 -24.39
C MET A 667 36.62 4.58 -24.32
N ALA A 668 35.65 5.10 -25.06
CA ALA A 668 35.29 6.53 -25.07
C ALA A 668 34.84 7.04 -23.69
N ALA A 669 34.17 6.18 -22.89
CA ALA A 669 33.78 6.45 -21.52
C ALA A 669 34.88 6.19 -20.47
N SER A 670 36.12 5.88 -20.89
CA SER A 670 37.20 5.50 -19.97
C SER A 670 36.87 4.30 -19.05
N ALA A 671 35.91 3.46 -19.48
CA ALA A 671 35.47 2.30 -18.74
C ALA A 671 36.24 1.02 -19.08
N HIS A 672 36.81 0.90 -20.28
CA HIS A 672 37.47 -0.30 -20.79
C HIS A 672 38.56 -0.84 -19.85
N SER A 673 39.39 0.04 -19.32
CA SER A 673 40.55 -0.32 -18.47
C SER A 673 40.16 -1.06 -17.19
N PHE A 674 39.05 -0.65 -16.52
CA PHE A 674 38.60 -1.36 -15.33
C PHE A 674 37.81 -2.62 -15.71
N ILE A 675 37.03 -2.60 -16.81
CA ILE A 675 36.30 -3.78 -17.28
C ILE A 675 37.27 -4.94 -17.58
N CYS A 676 38.37 -4.68 -18.25
CA CYS A 676 39.40 -5.70 -18.56
C CYS A 676 40.12 -6.27 -17.32
N ARG A 677 40.02 -5.60 -16.17
CA ARG A 677 40.57 -6.11 -14.88
C ARG A 677 39.61 -7.06 -14.17
N LEU A 678 38.35 -7.10 -14.58
CA LEU A 678 37.36 -8.02 -14.00
C LEU A 678 37.58 -9.45 -14.54
N PRO A 679 37.24 -10.48 -13.76
CA PRO A 679 37.50 -11.89 -14.12
C PRO A 679 37.02 -12.29 -15.51
N ASP A 680 35.80 -11.90 -15.88
CA ASP A 680 35.16 -12.23 -17.15
C ASP A 680 35.05 -11.01 -18.09
N GLY A 681 35.77 -9.92 -17.79
CA GLY A 681 35.74 -8.69 -18.57
C GLY A 681 34.29 -8.15 -18.77
N TYR A 682 33.92 -7.97 -20.02
CA TYR A 682 32.55 -7.50 -20.40
C TYR A 682 31.44 -8.48 -20.09
N ASP A 683 31.73 -9.77 -19.91
CA ASP A 683 30.76 -10.81 -19.59
C ASP A 683 30.61 -11.01 -18.08
N THR A 684 31.33 -10.22 -17.28
CA THR A 684 31.20 -10.20 -15.81
C THR A 684 29.78 -9.84 -15.45
N VAL A 685 29.12 -10.73 -14.69
CA VAL A 685 27.76 -10.53 -14.19
C VAL A 685 27.77 -9.62 -12.96
N ILE A 686 27.03 -8.53 -13.02
CA ILE A 686 26.91 -7.55 -11.95
C ILE A 686 25.60 -7.81 -11.19
N GLY A 687 25.68 -7.83 -9.86
CA GLY A 687 24.51 -7.95 -8.99
C GLY A 687 23.64 -6.69 -8.97
N THR A 688 22.48 -6.81 -8.31
CA THR A 688 21.47 -5.75 -8.22
C THR A 688 22.05 -4.40 -7.78
N GLY A 689 21.82 -3.37 -8.56
CA GLY A 689 22.25 -2.00 -8.29
C GLY A 689 23.76 -1.75 -8.42
N GLY A 690 24.52 -2.69 -9.04
CA GLY A 690 25.97 -2.54 -9.26
C GLY A 690 26.78 -2.46 -7.96
N ARG A 691 26.35 -3.14 -6.90
CA ARG A 691 26.97 -3.06 -5.56
C ARG A 691 28.44 -3.47 -5.52
N SER A 692 28.90 -4.26 -6.49
CA SER A 692 30.29 -4.67 -6.65
C SER A 692 31.16 -3.62 -7.29
N LEU A 693 30.61 -2.56 -7.86
CA LEU A 693 31.31 -1.49 -8.55
C LEU A 693 31.42 -0.24 -7.67
N SER A 694 32.53 0.48 -7.80
CA SER A 694 32.70 1.81 -7.21
C SER A 694 31.72 2.83 -7.83
N GLY A 695 31.53 3.99 -7.19
CA GLY A 695 30.69 5.07 -7.72
C GLY A 695 31.13 5.52 -9.10
N GLY A 696 32.46 5.72 -9.30
CA GLY A 696 33.04 6.15 -10.57
C GLY A 696 32.97 5.10 -11.69
N GLU A 697 33.06 3.80 -11.34
CA GLU A 697 32.87 2.71 -12.32
C GLU A 697 31.42 2.67 -12.80
N ARG A 698 30.42 2.75 -11.90
CA ARG A 698 29.01 2.85 -12.29
C ARG A 698 28.74 4.04 -13.20
N GLN A 699 29.34 5.19 -12.89
CA GLN A 699 29.16 6.40 -13.67
C GLN A 699 29.73 6.28 -15.07
N ARG A 700 30.96 5.72 -15.22
CA ARG A 700 31.57 5.46 -16.54
C ARG A 700 30.73 4.48 -17.37
N LEU A 701 30.09 3.51 -16.77
CA LEU A 701 29.11 2.64 -17.46
C LEU A 701 27.89 3.42 -17.95
N SER A 702 27.39 4.36 -17.16
CA SER A 702 26.28 5.22 -17.59
C SER A 702 26.66 6.14 -18.74
N ILE A 703 27.89 6.69 -18.72
CA ILE A 703 28.43 7.48 -19.82
C ILE A 703 28.57 6.60 -21.07
N ALA A 704 29.05 5.35 -20.92
CA ALA A 704 29.17 4.41 -22.05
C ALA A 704 27.79 4.10 -22.68
N ARG A 705 26.72 3.96 -21.87
CA ARG A 705 25.33 3.87 -22.36
C ARG A 705 24.94 5.06 -23.22
N ALA A 706 25.21 6.28 -22.70
CA ALA A 706 24.89 7.51 -23.40
C ALA A 706 25.67 7.67 -24.70
N ILE A 707 26.97 7.30 -24.73
CA ILE A 707 27.78 7.30 -25.93
C ILE A 707 27.25 6.32 -26.98
N LEU A 708 26.90 5.09 -26.55
CA LEU A 708 26.36 4.06 -27.46
C LEU A 708 25.00 4.42 -28.04
N ALA A 709 24.19 5.16 -27.28
CA ALA A 709 22.89 5.65 -27.72
C ALA A 709 22.99 6.71 -28.82
N ASP A 710 24.10 7.45 -28.88
CA ASP A 710 24.36 8.55 -29.83
C ASP A 710 23.22 9.58 -29.92
N PRO A 711 22.79 10.20 -28.79
CA PRO A 711 21.66 11.11 -28.76
C PRO A 711 21.98 12.46 -29.40
N LYS A 712 20.95 13.18 -29.88
CA LYS A 712 21.07 14.58 -30.33
C LYS A 712 21.06 15.56 -29.16
N ILE A 713 20.33 15.21 -28.09
CA ILE A 713 20.20 15.99 -26.87
C ILE A 713 20.77 15.20 -25.71
N LEU A 714 21.68 15.80 -24.98
CA LEU A 714 22.31 15.22 -23.79
C LEU A 714 21.92 16.00 -22.54
N VAL A 715 21.46 15.27 -21.54
CA VAL A 715 21.17 15.82 -20.22
C VAL A 715 22.17 15.29 -19.21
N LEU A 716 22.90 16.20 -18.56
CA LEU A 716 23.90 15.88 -17.54
C LEU A 716 23.44 16.41 -16.18
N ASP A 717 23.09 15.50 -15.25
CA ASP A 717 22.74 15.84 -13.87
C ASP A 717 23.85 15.41 -12.92
N GLU A 718 24.66 16.36 -12.48
CA GLU A 718 25.78 16.24 -11.50
C GLU A 718 26.69 14.99 -11.69
N ALA A 719 27.31 14.87 -12.85
CA ALA A 719 28.04 13.69 -13.25
C ALA A 719 29.35 13.40 -12.47
N THR A 720 29.77 14.17 -11.44
CA THR A 720 31.09 14.02 -10.78
C THR A 720 31.07 14.06 -9.25
N ALA A 721 29.93 13.89 -8.60
CA ALA A 721 29.83 13.88 -7.14
C ALA A 721 30.37 12.57 -6.54
N SER A 722 31.29 12.66 -5.58
CA SER A 722 31.78 11.54 -4.76
C SER A 722 32.81 10.60 -5.40
N VAL A 723 33.64 11.09 -6.30
CA VAL A 723 34.71 10.31 -6.97
C VAL A 723 36.10 10.89 -6.60
N ASP A 724 37.12 10.04 -6.62
CA ASP A 724 38.53 10.50 -6.46
C ASP A 724 38.97 11.37 -7.63
N THR A 725 39.98 12.22 -7.40
CA THR A 725 40.43 13.26 -8.37
C THR A 725 40.93 12.69 -9.70
N GLU A 726 41.55 11.52 -9.72
CA GLU A 726 42.02 10.88 -10.95
C GLU A 726 40.85 10.37 -11.80
N THR A 727 39.91 9.69 -11.14
CA THR A 727 38.69 9.21 -11.79
C THR A 727 37.79 10.38 -12.23
N GLU A 728 37.75 11.49 -11.48
CA GLU A 728 37.01 12.71 -11.87
C GLU A 728 37.56 13.30 -13.20
N ARG A 729 38.87 13.36 -13.39
CA ARG A 729 39.47 13.79 -14.66
C ARG A 729 39.06 12.88 -15.82
N ALA A 730 39.20 11.57 -15.65
CA ALA A 730 38.82 10.60 -16.69
C ALA A 730 37.33 10.68 -17.05
N ILE A 731 36.44 10.96 -16.07
CA ILE A 731 35.02 11.20 -16.32
C ILE A 731 34.83 12.50 -17.09
N GLN A 732 35.54 13.59 -16.70
CA GLN A 732 35.41 14.88 -17.36
C GLN A 732 35.87 14.81 -18.83
N ASP A 733 37.04 14.17 -19.10
CA ASP A 733 37.53 13.96 -20.48
C ASP A 733 36.49 13.17 -21.32
N SER A 734 35.83 12.18 -20.73
CA SER A 734 34.80 11.38 -21.40
C SER A 734 33.53 12.22 -21.68
N LEU A 735 33.14 13.07 -20.74
CA LEU A 735 32.01 13.99 -20.88
C LEU A 735 32.30 15.05 -21.96
N ASP A 736 33.52 15.61 -22.00
CA ASP A 736 33.89 16.61 -23.00
C ASP A 736 33.89 16.01 -24.43
N GLN A 737 34.18 14.73 -24.58
CA GLN A 737 33.99 14.02 -25.85
C GLN A 737 32.50 13.80 -26.17
N LEU A 738 31.71 13.45 -25.18
CA LEU A 738 30.27 13.17 -25.35
C LEU A 738 29.50 14.44 -25.73
N VAL A 739 29.88 15.61 -25.22
CA VAL A 739 29.17 16.90 -25.47
C VAL A 739 29.37 17.39 -26.92
N LYS A 740 30.48 17.07 -27.58
CA LYS A 740 30.84 17.60 -28.91
C LYS A 740 29.77 17.31 -29.96
N GLY A 741 29.24 18.36 -30.57
CA GLY A 741 28.28 18.26 -31.65
C GLY A 741 26.84 17.88 -31.22
N ARG A 742 26.52 17.95 -29.92
CA ARG A 742 25.21 17.65 -29.35
C ARG A 742 24.69 18.84 -28.55
N THR A 743 23.39 19.03 -28.60
CA THR A 743 22.72 19.97 -27.67
C THR A 743 22.83 19.42 -26.25
N THR A 744 23.40 20.19 -25.35
CA THR A 744 23.67 19.71 -24.00
C THR A 744 23.03 20.60 -22.95
N ILE A 745 22.24 19.99 -22.05
CA ILE A 745 21.71 20.65 -20.85
C ILE A 745 22.47 20.10 -19.65
N SER A 746 23.25 20.94 -18.98
CA SER A 746 24.05 20.54 -17.83
C SER A 746 23.57 21.20 -16.55
N ILE A 747 23.17 20.36 -15.56
CA ILE A 747 22.93 20.77 -14.18
C ILE A 747 24.22 20.57 -13.39
N ALA A 748 24.79 21.63 -12.87
CA ALA A 748 26.00 21.49 -12.08
C ALA A 748 25.80 21.95 -10.63
N HIS A 749 26.30 21.15 -9.72
CA HIS A 749 26.59 21.52 -8.34
C HIS A 749 27.99 22.16 -8.20
N ARG A 750 28.92 21.88 -9.12
CA ARG A 750 30.22 22.57 -9.22
C ARG A 750 30.19 23.53 -10.40
N LEU A 751 30.22 24.81 -10.09
CA LEU A 751 30.19 25.88 -11.12
C LEU A 751 31.41 25.86 -12.04
N SER A 752 32.54 25.22 -11.64
CA SER A 752 33.72 25.02 -12.47
C SER A 752 33.44 24.19 -13.75
N THR A 753 32.51 23.24 -13.70
CA THR A 753 32.14 22.39 -14.84
C THR A 753 31.30 23.13 -15.88
N LEU A 754 30.64 24.22 -15.49
CA LEU A 754 29.83 25.06 -16.38
C LEU A 754 30.60 26.26 -16.97
N ARG A 755 31.86 26.39 -16.67
CA ARG A 755 32.66 27.54 -17.14
C ARG A 755 32.77 27.60 -18.67
N ASN A 756 32.68 26.45 -19.32
CA ASN A 756 32.76 26.30 -20.78
C ASN A 756 31.35 26.24 -21.44
N ALA A 757 30.25 26.41 -20.68
CA ALA A 757 28.92 26.47 -21.28
C ALA A 757 28.74 27.73 -22.12
N ASP A 758 28.09 27.57 -23.29
CA ASP A 758 27.80 28.69 -24.20
C ASP A 758 26.90 29.72 -23.54
N ARG A 759 25.96 29.24 -22.73
CA ARG A 759 24.98 30.08 -22.00
C ARG A 759 24.63 29.44 -20.65
N LEU A 760 24.37 30.27 -19.67
CA LEU A 760 23.91 29.88 -18.34
C LEU A 760 22.54 30.49 -18.06
N ILE A 761 21.68 29.74 -17.37
CA ILE A 761 20.48 30.25 -16.74
C ILE A 761 20.53 30.02 -15.24
N VAL A 762 20.05 30.99 -14.48
CA VAL A 762 19.99 30.93 -13.02
C VAL A 762 18.54 30.79 -12.59
N LEU A 763 18.24 29.66 -11.92
CA LEU A 763 16.93 29.39 -11.33
C LEU A 763 16.90 29.77 -9.85
N GLU A 764 15.92 30.58 -9.45
CA GLU A 764 15.64 30.90 -8.05
C GLU A 764 14.14 30.85 -7.81
N ASN A 765 13.71 30.08 -6.81
CA ASN A 765 12.29 29.91 -6.45
C ASN A 765 11.38 29.57 -7.65
N GLY A 766 11.86 28.69 -8.52
CA GLY A 766 11.09 28.22 -9.67
C GLY A 766 11.02 29.15 -10.86
N LYS A 767 11.78 30.25 -10.87
CA LYS A 767 11.83 31.26 -11.95
C LYS A 767 13.23 31.45 -12.49
N VAL A 768 13.35 31.82 -13.76
CA VAL A 768 14.64 32.23 -14.37
C VAL A 768 14.90 33.67 -14.00
N VAL A 769 15.91 33.93 -13.19
CA VAL A 769 16.26 35.29 -12.69
C VAL A 769 17.43 35.94 -13.46
N GLU A 770 18.35 35.12 -14.01
CA GLU A 770 19.50 35.61 -14.76
C GLU A 770 19.79 34.71 -15.98
N ARG A 771 20.26 35.30 -17.07
CA ARG A 771 20.67 34.62 -18.30
C ARG A 771 21.92 35.32 -18.84
N GLY A 772 22.88 34.55 -19.35
CA GLY A 772 24.10 35.08 -19.97
C GLY A 772 25.25 34.12 -19.97
N THR A 773 26.39 34.49 -20.46
CA THR A 773 27.66 33.75 -20.38
C THR A 773 28.23 33.84 -18.96
N HIS A 774 29.19 32.96 -18.63
CA HIS A 774 29.91 33.00 -17.36
C HIS A 774 30.48 34.38 -17.06
N THR A 775 31.14 35.04 -18.06
CA THR A 775 31.77 36.33 -17.91
C THR A 775 30.76 37.44 -17.67
N GLU A 776 29.63 37.43 -18.36
CA GLU A 776 28.54 38.41 -18.20
C GLU A 776 27.90 38.33 -16.82
N LEU A 777 27.56 37.11 -16.36
CA LEU A 777 26.95 36.89 -15.07
C LEU A 777 27.89 37.21 -13.89
N VAL A 778 29.19 37.00 -14.03
CA VAL A 778 30.17 37.43 -13.04
C VAL A 778 30.25 38.95 -12.98
N ALA A 779 30.18 39.65 -14.14
CA ALA A 779 30.20 41.10 -14.20
C ALA A 779 28.92 41.75 -13.61
N GLN A 780 27.76 41.11 -13.76
CA GLN A 780 26.48 41.57 -13.20
C GLN A 780 26.43 41.55 -11.67
N LYS A 781 27.29 40.73 -10.99
CA LYS A 781 27.34 40.58 -9.53
C LYS A 781 26.01 40.16 -8.89
N GLY A 782 25.16 39.44 -9.61
CA GLY A 782 23.85 38.98 -9.20
C GLY A 782 23.84 37.71 -8.37
N THR A 783 22.82 36.89 -8.51
CA THR A 783 22.64 35.61 -7.82
C THR A 783 23.72 34.61 -8.22
N TYR A 784 24.10 34.55 -9.50
CA TYR A 784 25.19 33.69 -9.99
C TYR A 784 26.51 34.00 -9.28
N TYR A 785 26.87 35.28 -9.21
CA TYR A 785 28.11 35.68 -8.54
C TYR A 785 28.15 35.35 -7.06
N LYS A 786 27.02 35.52 -6.37
CA LYS A 786 26.90 35.13 -4.96
C LYS A 786 27.09 33.59 -4.77
N LEU A 787 26.51 32.77 -5.65
CA LEU A 787 26.70 31.32 -5.62
C LEU A 787 28.16 30.95 -5.90
N LEU A 788 28.84 31.60 -6.85
CA LEU A 788 30.26 31.39 -7.17
C LEU A 788 31.14 31.72 -5.96
N GLN A 789 30.92 32.85 -5.30
CA GLN A 789 31.66 33.23 -4.09
C GLN A 789 31.45 32.25 -2.94
N LEU A 790 30.24 31.75 -2.73
CA LEU A 790 29.97 30.76 -1.71
C LEU A 790 30.70 29.46 -1.97
N GLN A 791 30.77 29.01 -3.25
CA GLN A 791 31.51 27.80 -3.60
C GLN A 791 33.03 27.99 -3.46
N SER A 792 33.58 29.10 -3.90
CA SER A 792 35.02 29.37 -3.78
C SER A 792 35.46 29.45 -2.31
N LYS A 793 34.65 30.09 -1.44
CA LYS A 793 34.90 30.10 0.00
C LYS A 793 34.87 28.71 0.61
N ALA A 794 33.87 27.87 0.21
CA ALA A 794 33.77 26.49 0.68
C ALA A 794 34.94 25.60 0.22
N LEU A 795 35.48 25.81 -0.98
CA LEU A 795 36.66 25.12 -1.49
C LEU A 795 37.92 25.58 -0.75
N ALA A 796 38.11 26.87 -0.55
CA ALA A 796 39.22 27.43 0.22
C ALA A 796 39.25 26.90 1.68
N MET A 797 38.08 26.76 2.33
CA MET A 797 37.96 26.15 3.68
C MET A 797 38.32 24.66 3.71
N ARG A 798 38.24 23.96 2.58
CA ARG A 798 38.65 22.55 2.46
C ARG A 798 40.09 22.35 2.07
N GLY A 799 40.90 23.42 1.97
CA GLY A 799 42.31 23.35 1.56
C GLY A 799 42.51 22.96 0.10
N ILE A 800 41.47 23.05 -0.72
CA ILE A 800 41.53 22.81 -2.17
C ILE A 800 41.43 24.23 -2.79
N GLY A 801 42.50 24.98 -2.72
CA GLY A 801 42.62 26.28 -3.37
C GLY A 801 43.67 26.20 -4.48
N ASP A 802 43.25 26.55 -5.71
CA ASP A 802 43.97 26.70 -6.98
C ASP A 802 44.75 25.54 -7.52
#